data_dcd796ad6804d58762f1e3da14c7fd3e
#
_entry.id   dcd796ad6804d58762f1e3da14c7fd3e
#
_cell.length_a   1.000
_cell.length_b   1.000
_cell.length_c   1.000
_cell.angle_alpha   90.00
_cell.angle_beta   90.00
_cell.angle_gamma   90.00
#
_symmetry.space_group_name_H-M   'P 1'
#
loop_
_entity.id
_entity.type
_entity.pdbx_description
1 polymer ?
#
loop_
_entity_poly.entity_id
_entity_poly.type
_entity_poly.pdbx_seq_one_letter_code
_entity_poly.pdbx_strand_id
1 'polypeptide(L)'
;MQLMKWFRKNNQKLMAIVVIVLMFAFVGGTALTRSCESIGQSRSKTVAALSQNQKIKLSDLDTAQSELAILQELKADLLLRSLPVPILQTNSLHGIVLGEILFPEKQTASLTASDLKKAKMYGFAISDKQIYDIYKRSEPPYIYWILLKKEAQQAGIRISNDQTRVFLNNFIPQAFQGATYAQVINSIVNNPLRSERMPASEYQVISAFSDLIAVLEYATTICSTENLTAQQIKHSVKSSLQTVDVNFVKFDSGVFAKDAPEPNDNSLNEQFEKYKDYYAGQISDQNPYGFGYKIPDCAQLQYIAIKLDDVEKIVPKPSQEELEQYYNKSKAYLTEKVPSDPNDPNSPTIDRTKNFAEVADAIEQMLLQKKIDTKSNQIMQKAMSLTENTEAGSKQISPEQFSKIENNYITATEQLKKEYNIEIIVGQTGLLSASDFQQDPTLNRLFLQGPQFDPVRNPTFERLQKLVFAVDQLGTSAIDTINIQKPQMYKNIGPLDDLTGKIKAIVRIIKTRKASPPDSINQSFSKDTIYPDPNNREIQIYYVKNSVVKDLKKLLCMSLAKEKSEECRQQVEATDNWQQAVDKLNKLYPKDHDKKPFDPNNFELVSLAAQQQISEATIQILKIQSIGNPAMESDLPRLLKQQLFISQLNELASKATRTKTPFVWEFKPDLCCYLLKDLSSRPVYQNDYDSKKVRQMLLEDTLRSQSLALVHFNPDNILKRNNFKWLQERQKQAENDANQPNT
;
A
#
# COMPACT_ATOMS: atom_id res chain seq x y z
N MET A 1 -46.68 -26.15 35.07
CA MET A 1 -45.65 -27.25 35.16
C MET A 1 -45.78 -28.38 34.12
N GLN A 2 -46.90 -28.55 33.47
CA GLN A 2 -47.06 -29.63 32.47
C GLN A 2 -46.34 -29.35 31.10
N LEU A 3 -46.28 -28.11 30.66
CA LEU A 3 -45.62 -27.71 29.39
C LEU A 3 -44.11 -28.01 29.38
N MET A 4 -43.43 -27.78 30.49
CA MET A 4 -41.97 -28.03 30.59
C MET A 4 -41.62 -29.54 30.58
N LYS A 5 -42.50 -30.41 31.11
CA LYS A 5 -42.33 -31.87 31.05
C LYS A 5 -42.55 -32.39 29.64
N TRP A 6 -43.49 -31.82 28.87
CA TRP A 6 -43.76 -32.17 27.49
C TRP A 6 -42.60 -31.75 26.59
N PHE A 7 -42.00 -30.57 26.77
CA PHE A 7 -40.82 -30.08 26.08
C PHE A 7 -39.61 -30.99 26.30
N ARG A 8 -39.33 -31.43 27.53
CA ARG A 8 -38.23 -32.36 27.81
C ARG A 8 -38.42 -33.75 27.20
N LYS A 9 -39.64 -34.22 27.08
CA LYS A 9 -39.91 -35.56 26.52
C LYS A 9 -39.85 -35.61 24.99
N ASN A 10 -40.05 -34.48 24.30
CA ASN A 10 -40.06 -34.39 22.86
C ASN A 10 -38.92 -33.55 22.27
N ASN A 11 -37.85 -33.30 23.04
CA ASN A 11 -36.78 -32.41 22.67
C ASN A 11 -36.10 -32.77 21.30
N GLN A 12 -35.88 -34.04 21.04
CA GLN A 12 -35.29 -34.52 19.77
C GLN A 12 -36.23 -34.32 18.57
N LYS A 13 -37.52 -34.53 18.74
CA LYS A 13 -38.53 -34.33 17.67
C LYS A 13 -38.77 -32.85 17.42
N LEU A 14 -38.74 -32.04 18.48
CA LEU A 14 -38.91 -30.59 18.39
C LEU A 14 -37.67 -29.92 17.76
N MET A 15 -36.44 -30.38 18.10
CA MET A 15 -35.21 -29.97 17.43
C MET A 15 -35.25 -30.35 15.95
N ALA A 16 -35.68 -31.54 15.60
CA ALA A 16 -35.82 -31.96 14.20
C ALA A 16 -36.83 -31.08 13.43
N ILE A 17 -37.95 -30.74 14.04
CA ILE A 17 -38.95 -29.83 13.44
C ILE A 17 -38.40 -28.41 13.31
N VAL A 18 -37.70 -27.89 14.32
CA VAL A 18 -37.07 -26.57 14.26
C VAL A 18 -35.97 -26.52 13.20
N VAL A 19 -35.14 -27.55 13.10
CA VAL A 19 -34.11 -27.65 12.04
C VAL A 19 -34.77 -27.77 10.65
N ILE A 20 -35.84 -28.53 10.50
CA ILE A 20 -36.58 -28.60 9.24
C ILE A 20 -37.24 -27.27 8.89
N VAL A 21 -37.83 -26.57 9.86
CA VAL A 21 -38.44 -25.25 9.66
C VAL A 21 -37.38 -24.22 9.35
N LEU A 22 -36.20 -24.27 10.00
CA LEU A 22 -35.05 -23.43 9.68
C LEU A 22 -34.47 -23.75 8.31
N MET A 23 -34.37 -25.04 7.92
CA MET A 23 -33.98 -25.40 6.56
C MET A 23 -34.99 -24.89 5.52
N PHE A 24 -36.30 -25.06 5.77
CA PHE A 24 -37.31 -24.51 4.87
C PHE A 24 -37.33 -22.95 4.89
N ALA A 25 -37.06 -22.29 6.01
CA ALA A 25 -36.93 -20.85 6.08
C ALA A 25 -35.67 -20.37 5.36
N PHE A 26 -34.55 -21.09 5.45
CA PHE A 26 -33.30 -20.76 4.76
C PHE A 26 -33.34 -21.06 3.26
N VAL A 27 -33.88 -22.21 2.89
CA VAL A 27 -33.98 -22.61 1.46
C VAL A 27 -35.22 -22.00 0.79
N GLY A 28 -36.32 -21.86 1.51
CA GLY A 28 -37.58 -21.29 1.02
C GLY A 28 -37.65 -19.76 1.11
N GLY A 29 -36.96 -19.14 2.10
CA GLY A 29 -36.95 -17.68 2.27
C GLY A 29 -36.29 -16.96 1.09
N THR A 30 -35.18 -17.49 0.60
CA THR A 30 -34.50 -16.94 -0.58
C THR A 30 -35.21 -17.28 -1.91
N ALA A 31 -35.94 -18.42 -1.95
CA ALA A 31 -36.72 -18.80 -3.13
C ALA A 31 -38.10 -18.13 -3.19
N LEU A 32 -38.75 -17.89 -2.03
CA LEU A 32 -40.06 -17.23 -1.95
C LEU A 32 -39.94 -15.70 -2.17
N THR A 33 -38.94 -15.06 -1.63
CA THR A 33 -38.69 -13.62 -1.92
C THR A 33 -38.38 -13.41 -3.39
N ARG A 34 -37.56 -14.27 -3.99
CA ARG A 34 -37.28 -14.21 -5.45
C ARG A 34 -38.51 -14.59 -6.32
N SER A 35 -39.39 -15.44 -5.85
CA SER A 35 -40.58 -15.84 -6.60
C SER A 35 -41.74 -14.83 -6.53
N CYS A 36 -41.92 -14.14 -5.42
CA CYS A 36 -42.93 -13.09 -5.28
C CYS A 36 -42.55 -11.78 -6.01
N GLU A 37 -41.24 -11.44 -6.13
CA GLU A 37 -40.79 -10.32 -6.92
C GLU A 37 -40.90 -10.54 -8.43
N SER A 38 -40.89 -11.78 -8.90
CA SER A 38 -40.86 -12.11 -10.33
C SER A 38 -42.23 -12.18 -11.02
N ILE A 39 -43.34 -12.23 -10.29
CA ILE A 39 -44.67 -12.45 -10.85
C ILE A 39 -45.34 -11.16 -11.41
N GLY A 40 -44.74 -9.99 -11.23
CA GLY A 40 -45.33 -8.71 -11.68
C GLY A 40 -44.44 -7.78 -12.51
N GLN A 41 -43.18 -8.09 -12.73
CA GLN A 41 -42.29 -7.16 -13.45
C GLN A 41 -42.14 -7.60 -14.92
N SER A 42 -42.74 -6.82 -15.82
CA SER A 42 -42.48 -6.96 -17.25
C SER A 42 -40.97 -6.85 -17.53
N ARG A 43 -40.37 -7.88 -18.19
CA ARG A 43 -38.97 -7.90 -18.65
C ARG A 43 -38.56 -6.67 -19.48
N SER A 44 -39.52 -5.91 -19.96
CA SER A 44 -39.35 -4.66 -20.72
C SER A 44 -39.21 -3.42 -19.83
N LYS A 45 -39.33 -3.54 -18.48
CA LYS A 45 -39.21 -2.41 -17.54
C LYS A 45 -37.82 -1.77 -17.65
N THR A 46 -37.78 -0.45 -17.90
CA THR A 46 -36.55 0.32 -17.89
C THR A 46 -36.07 0.52 -16.45
N VAL A 47 -34.83 0.22 -16.16
CA VAL A 47 -34.25 0.28 -14.80
C VAL A 47 -33.15 1.32 -14.63
N ALA A 48 -32.47 1.69 -15.72
CA ALA A 48 -31.45 2.75 -15.68
C ALA A 48 -31.44 3.56 -16.98
N ALA A 49 -30.92 4.77 -16.89
CA ALA A 49 -30.72 5.70 -18.00
C ALA A 49 -29.22 5.92 -18.25
N LEU A 50 -28.88 6.15 -19.53
CA LEU A 50 -27.52 6.44 -19.99
C LEU A 50 -27.51 7.76 -20.77
N SER A 51 -26.32 8.19 -21.24
CA SER A 51 -26.19 9.30 -22.18
C SER A 51 -26.99 9.04 -23.47
N GLN A 52 -27.37 10.11 -24.18
CA GLN A 52 -28.08 10.04 -25.47
C GLN A 52 -29.48 9.37 -25.40
N ASN A 53 -30.22 9.54 -24.31
CA ASN A 53 -31.54 8.93 -24.08
C ASN A 53 -31.60 7.39 -24.18
N GLN A 54 -30.48 6.73 -24.07
CA GLN A 54 -30.43 5.27 -24.05
C GLN A 54 -30.84 4.75 -22.68
N LYS A 55 -31.47 3.59 -22.67
CA LYS A 55 -32.09 3.01 -21.48
C LYS A 55 -31.60 1.56 -21.32
N ILE A 56 -31.38 1.14 -20.09
CA ILE A 56 -31.12 -0.27 -19.73
C ILE A 56 -32.43 -0.85 -19.22
N LYS A 57 -32.82 -1.98 -19.77
CA LYS A 57 -33.99 -2.76 -19.35
C LYS A 57 -33.58 -3.84 -18.35
N LEU A 58 -34.56 -4.38 -17.64
CA LEU A 58 -34.34 -5.51 -16.73
C LEU A 58 -33.80 -6.74 -17.48
N SER A 59 -34.31 -7.00 -18.70
CA SER A 59 -33.80 -8.05 -19.58
C SER A 59 -32.31 -7.94 -19.92
N ASP A 60 -31.80 -6.71 -20.03
CA ASP A 60 -30.41 -6.45 -20.37
C ASP A 60 -29.48 -6.82 -19.19
N LEU A 61 -29.98 -6.62 -17.95
CA LEU A 61 -29.25 -7.05 -16.74
C LEU A 61 -29.18 -8.56 -16.64
N ASP A 62 -30.32 -9.24 -16.85
CA ASP A 62 -30.40 -10.72 -16.83
C ASP A 62 -29.48 -11.33 -17.91
N THR A 63 -29.46 -10.73 -19.10
CA THR A 63 -28.58 -11.16 -20.20
C THR A 63 -27.10 -10.96 -19.82
N ALA A 64 -26.75 -9.81 -19.29
CA ALA A 64 -25.37 -9.50 -18.90
C ALA A 64 -24.86 -10.42 -17.77
N GLN A 65 -25.72 -10.75 -16.80
CA GLN A 65 -25.38 -11.73 -15.76
C GLN A 65 -25.15 -13.13 -16.34
N SER A 66 -26.00 -13.55 -17.28
CA SER A 66 -25.85 -14.85 -17.96
C SER A 66 -24.58 -14.91 -18.81
N GLU A 67 -24.25 -13.84 -19.54
CA GLU A 67 -23.04 -13.75 -20.33
C GLU A 67 -21.77 -13.82 -19.45
N LEU A 68 -21.71 -13.08 -18.35
CA LEU A 68 -20.58 -13.16 -17.42
C LEU A 68 -20.44 -14.53 -16.78
N ALA A 69 -21.56 -15.20 -16.45
CA ALA A 69 -21.52 -16.57 -15.95
C ALA A 69 -20.99 -17.57 -17.00
N ILE A 70 -21.40 -17.42 -18.27
CA ILE A 70 -20.84 -18.21 -19.39
C ILE A 70 -19.35 -18.01 -19.52
N LEU A 71 -18.90 -16.77 -19.50
CA LEU A 71 -17.48 -16.40 -19.61
C LEU A 71 -16.66 -16.96 -18.44
N GLN A 72 -17.23 -16.98 -17.23
CA GLN A 72 -16.58 -17.57 -16.07
C GLN A 72 -16.46 -19.09 -16.18
N GLU A 73 -17.49 -19.77 -16.65
CA GLU A 73 -17.45 -21.22 -16.94
C GLU A 73 -16.44 -21.56 -18.04
N LEU A 74 -16.27 -20.67 -19.02
CA LEU A 74 -15.22 -20.76 -20.04
C LEU A 74 -13.81 -20.47 -19.52
N LYS A 75 -13.66 -20.10 -18.24
CA LYS A 75 -12.40 -19.58 -17.69
C LYS A 75 -11.82 -18.42 -18.51
N ALA A 76 -12.68 -17.60 -19.10
CA ALA A 76 -12.28 -16.48 -19.94
C ALA A 76 -11.58 -15.36 -19.16
N ASP A 77 -11.75 -15.34 -17.83
CA ASP A 77 -10.97 -14.51 -16.90
C ASP A 77 -9.46 -14.75 -17.02
N LEU A 78 -9.01 -15.95 -17.41
CA LEU A 78 -7.58 -16.24 -17.64
C LEU A 78 -6.98 -15.37 -18.77
N LEU A 79 -7.78 -14.98 -19.77
CA LEU A 79 -7.33 -14.06 -20.82
C LEU A 79 -7.02 -12.66 -20.28
N LEU A 80 -7.69 -12.28 -19.20
CA LEU A 80 -7.56 -10.97 -18.58
C LEU A 80 -6.46 -10.94 -17.52
N ARG A 81 -6.28 -12.03 -16.77
CA ARG A 81 -5.47 -12.07 -15.54
C ARG A 81 -4.08 -12.65 -15.71
N SER A 82 -3.72 -13.22 -16.86
CA SER A 82 -2.38 -13.78 -17.01
C SER A 82 -1.31 -12.70 -16.93
N LEU A 83 -0.57 -12.71 -15.82
CA LEU A 83 0.68 -11.97 -15.70
C LEU A 83 1.78 -12.79 -16.38
N PRO A 84 2.40 -12.34 -17.47
CA PRO A 84 3.53 -13.04 -18.02
C PRO A 84 4.76 -12.78 -17.15
N VAL A 85 5.49 -13.83 -16.91
CA VAL A 85 6.89 -13.74 -16.49
C VAL A 85 7.71 -14.23 -17.68
N PRO A 86 8.52 -13.36 -18.29
CA PRO A 86 9.17 -12.13 -17.81
C PRO A 86 8.56 -10.84 -18.36
N ILE A 87 8.83 -9.75 -17.66
CA ILE A 87 8.32 -8.35 -17.70
C ILE A 87 8.23 -7.69 -19.11
N LEU A 88 8.65 -8.33 -20.20
CA LEU A 88 8.74 -7.77 -21.54
C LEU A 88 7.70 -8.30 -22.55
N GLN A 89 6.80 -9.18 -22.14
CA GLN A 89 5.71 -9.64 -23.00
C GLN A 89 4.38 -9.11 -22.48
N THR A 90 4.00 -7.97 -22.98
CA THR A 90 2.68 -7.41 -23.29
C THR A 90 1.43 -8.07 -22.66
N ASN A 91 1.36 -8.23 -21.35
CA ASN A 91 0.07 -8.28 -20.71
C ASN A 91 -0.18 -6.91 -20.12
N SER A 92 -1.12 -6.31 -20.75
CA SER A 92 -1.52 -4.96 -20.51
C SER A 92 -2.25 -4.86 -19.21
N LEU A 93 -1.88 -3.90 -18.41
CA LEU A 93 -2.57 -3.58 -17.16
C LEU A 93 -4.09 -3.43 -17.37
N HIS A 94 -4.54 -3.03 -18.57
CA HIS A 94 -5.96 -2.94 -18.89
C HIS A 94 -6.69 -4.28 -18.79
N GLY A 95 -6.07 -5.38 -19.19
CA GLY A 95 -6.63 -6.72 -19.02
C GLY A 95 -6.83 -7.06 -17.54
N ILE A 96 -5.81 -6.81 -16.70
CA ILE A 96 -5.89 -7.06 -15.25
C ILE A 96 -6.99 -6.20 -14.61
N VAL A 97 -7.07 -4.91 -14.96
CA VAL A 97 -8.13 -4.00 -14.48
C VAL A 97 -9.52 -4.50 -14.88
N LEU A 98 -9.70 -4.89 -16.14
CA LEU A 98 -10.97 -5.48 -16.62
C LEU A 98 -11.29 -6.79 -15.90
N GLY A 99 -10.29 -7.64 -15.66
CA GLY A 99 -10.44 -8.88 -14.91
C GLY A 99 -10.98 -8.64 -13.49
N GLU A 100 -10.43 -7.65 -12.79
CA GLU A 100 -10.89 -7.28 -11.44
C GLU A 100 -12.29 -6.67 -11.42
N ILE A 101 -12.68 -5.94 -12.48
CA ILE A 101 -14.01 -5.32 -12.57
C ILE A 101 -15.08 -6.34 -12.95
N LEU A 102 -14.82 -7.19 -13.96
CA LEU A 102 -15.80 -8.10 -14.54
C LEU A 102 -15.88 -9.44 -13.83
N PHE A 103 -14.77 -9.94 -13.32
CA PHE A 103 -14.66 -11.24 -12.65
C PHE A 103 -13.97 -11.08 -11.30
N PRO A 104 -14.59 -10.36 -10.35
CA PRO A 104 -14.01 -10.21 -9.02
C PRO A 104 -13.82 -11.59 -8.41
N GLU A 105 -12.62 -11.83 -7.88
CA GLU A 105 -12.38 -13.07 -7.13
C GLU A 105 -13.32 -13.11 -5.94
N LYS A 106 -13.97 -14.26 -5.74
CA LYS A 106 -14.73 -14.51 -4.53
C LYS A 106 -13.74 -14.47 -3.36
N GLN A 107 -13.76 -13.34 -2.65
CA GLN A 107 -13.14 -13.16 -1.34
C GLN A 107 -11.77 -13.84 -1.18
N THR A 108 -10.76 -13.34 -1.85
CA THR A 108 -9.41 -13.53 -1.33
C THR A 108 -9.33 -12.78 -0.01
N ALA A 109 -8.82 -13.42 1.03
CA ALA A 109 -8.72 -12.84 2.38
C ALA A 109 -7.89 -11.54 2.42
N SER A 110 -7.25 -11.17 1.32
CA SER A 110 -6.36 -10.01 1.23
C SER A 110 -6.29 -9.45 -0.19
N LEU A 111 -6.32 -8.13 -0.32
CA LEU A 111 -5.98 -7.42 -1.56
C LEU A 111 -4.53 -7.67 -2.00
N THR A 112 -3.64 -8.12 -1.10
CA THR A 112 -2.27 -8.49 -1.46
C THR A 112 -2.21 -9.68 -2.40
N ALA A 113 -3.22 -10.53 -2.40
CA ALA A 113 -3.36 -11.64 -3.35
C ALA A 113 -3.96 -11.21 -4.70
N SER A 114 -4.52 -9.99 -4.82
CA SER A 114 -5.11 -9.52 -6.08
C SER A 114 -4.03 -9.33 -7.16
N ASP A 115 -4.42 -9.53 -8.40
CA ASP A 115 -3.50 -9.39 -9.53
C ASP A 115 -3.01 -7.95 -9.72
N LEU A 116 -3.81 -6.94 -9.35
CA LEU A 116 -3.37 -5.54 -9.33
C LEU A 116 -2.27 -5.29 -8.29
N LYS A 117 -2.35 -5.93 -7.12
CA LYS A 117 -1.31 -5.79 -6.11
C LYS A 117 -0.03 -6.51 -6.53
N LYS A 118 -0.15 -7.69 -7.14
CA LYS A 118 0.99 -8.39 -7.76
C LYS A 118 1.61 -7.52 -8.86
N ALA A 119 0.80 -6.94 -9.74
CA ALA A 119 1.28 -6.02 -10.78
C ALA A 119 2.08 -4.85 -10.16
N LYS A 120 1.58 -4.22 -9.09
CA LYS A 120 2.32 -3.18 -8.36
C LYS A 120 3.67 -3.69 -7.83
N MET A 121 3.72 -4.90 -7.25
CA MET A 121 4.97 -5.51 -6.77
C MET A 121 5.97 -5.77 -7.90
N TYR A 122 5.49 -6.06 -9.11
CA TYR A 122 6.32 -6.19 -10.30
C TYR A 122 6.71 -4.84 -10.96
N GLY A 123 6.42 -3.72 -10.30
CA GLY A 123 6.86 -2.40 -10.74
C GLY A 123 5.88 -1.64 -11.62
N PHE A 124 4.64 -2.09 -11.76
CA PHE A 124 3.60 -1.32 -12.43
C PHE A 124 3.27 -0.05 -11.64
N ALA A 125 3.02 1.05 -12.36
CA ALA A 125 2.70 2.35 -11.79
C ALA A 125 1.24 2.41 -11.31
N ILE A 126 0.95 1.75 -10.19
CA ILE A 126 -0.39 1.65 -9.59
C ILE A 126 -0.32 2.13 -8.14
N SER A 127 -1.23 3.01 -7.73
CA SER A 127 -1.37 3.43 -6.33
C SER A 127 -2.26 2.48 -5.53
N ASP A 128 -2.04 2.41 -4.21
CA ASP A 128 -2.92 1.65 -3.32
C ASP A 128 -4.37 2.16 -3.38
N LYS A 129 -4.54 3.48 -3.54
CA LYS A 129 -5.85 4.08 -3.74
C LYS A 129 -6.55 3.58 -5.00
N GLN A 130 -5.85 3.50 -6.13
CA GLN A 130 -6.43 2.98 -7.39
C GLN A 130 -6.82 1.52 -7.28
N ILE A 131 -5.99 0.69 -6.63
CA ILE A 131 -6.34 -0.71 -6.35
C ILE A 131 -7.62 -0.78 -5.51
N TYR A 132 -7.68 0.00 -4.44
CA TYR A 132 -8.84 0.04 -3.56
C TYR A 132 -10.11 0.52 -4.27
N ASP A 133 -10.01 1.59 -5.07
CA ASP A 133 -11.15 2.15 -5.82
C ASP A 133 -11.71 1.14 -6.84
N ILE A 134 -10.83 0.39 -7.53
CA ILE A 134 -11.25 -0.68 -8.46
C ILE A 134 -11.92 -1.82 -7.70
N TYR A 135 -11.37 -2.20 -6.55
CA TYR A 135 -11.88 -3.28 -5.73
C TYR A 135 -13.24 -2.94 -5.10
N LYS A 136 -13.39 -1.70 -4.58
CA LYS A 136 -14.60 -1.17 -3.95
C LYS A 136 -15.59 -0.51 -4.92
N ARG A 137 -15.58 -0.94 -6.20
CA ARG A 137 -16.52 -0.42 -7.20
C ARG A 137 -17.94 -0.30 -6.66
N SER A 138 -18.64 0.77 -7.07
CA SER A 138 -19.97 1.11 -6.57
C SER A 138 -21.09 0.28 -7.17
N GLU A 139 -20.84 -0.36 -8.32
CA GLU A 139 -21.86 -1.08 -9.06
C GLU A 139 -21.47 -2.56 -9.31
N PRO A 140 -22.43 -3.47 -9.52
CA PRO A 140 -22.14 -4.87 -9.84
C PRO A 140 -21.44 -5.06 -11.19
N PRO A 141 -20.66 -6.14 -11.40
CA PRO A 141 -19.91 -6.40 -12.63
C PRO A 141 -20.73 -6.34 -13.91
N TYR A 142 -21.99 -6.80 -13.89
CA TYR A 142 -22.86 -6.81 -15.08
C TYR A 142 -23.20 -5.39 -15.58
N ILE A 143 -23.17 -4.35 -14.73
CA ILE A 143 -23.35 -2.98 -15.17
C ILE A 143 -22.14 -2.54 -16.00
N TYR A 144 -20.93 -2.75 -15.49
CA TYR A 144 -19.71 -2.42 -16.23
C TYR A 144 -19.62 -3.22 -17.54
N TRP A 145 -20.03 -4.48 -17.52
CA TRP A 145 -20.09 -5.32 -18.72
C TRP A 145 -20.99 -4.71 -19.81
N ILE A 146 -22.22 -4.29 -19.48
CA ILE A 146 -23.12 -3.61 -20.41
C ILE A 146 -22.48 -2.34 -20.97
N LEU A 147 -21.88 -1.52 -20.11
CA LEU A 147 -21.29 -0.25 -20.52
C LEU A 147 -20.08 -0.44 -21.43
N LEU A 148 -19.17 -1.36 -21.09
CA LEU A 148 -17.96 -1.66 -21.87
C LEU A 148 -18.29 -2.27 -23.24
N LYS A 149 -19.25 -3.21 -23.31
CA LYS A 149 -19.73 -3.74 -24.60
C LYS A 149 -20.24 -2.60 -25.50
N LYS A 150 -20.99 -1.70 -24.92
CA LYS A 150 -21.52 -0.56 -25.65
C LYS A 150 -20.42 0.39 -26.13
N GLU A 151 -19.41 0.69 -25.32
CA GLU A 151 -18.28 1.50 -25.72
C GLU A 151 -17.51 0.84 -26.88
N ALA A 152 -17.26 -0.48 -26.80
CA ALA A 152 -16.65 -1.23 -27.91
C ALA A 152 -17.46 -1.16 -29.20
N GLN A 153 -18.79 -1.32 -29.11
CA GLN A 153 -19.70 -1.20 -30.26
C GLN A 153 -19.72 0.21 -30.85
N GLN A 154 -19.73 1.24 -30.02
CA GLN A 154 -19.65 2.64 -30.45
C GLN A 154 -18.31 2.97 -31.11
N ALA A 155 -17.23 2.34 -30.67
CA ALA A 155 -15.91 2.42 -31.33
C ALA A 155 -15.85 1.66 -32.66
N GLY A 156 -16.94 0.97 -33.06
CA GLY A 156 -17.01 0.21 -34.32
C GLY A 156 -16.33 -1.16 -34.26
N ILE A 157 -15.94 -1.61 -33.08
CA ILE A 157 -15.24 -2.89 -32.87
C ILE A 157 -16.28 -4.02 -32.86
N ARG A 158 -16.15 -4.94 -33.79
CA ARG A 158 -17.02 -6.13 -33.91
C ARG A 158 -16.21 -7.33 -34.31
N ILE A 159 -16.36 -8.41 -33.57
CA ILE A 159 -15.71 -9.68 -33.83
C ILE A 159 -16.74 -10.66 -34.44
N SER A 160 -16.41 -11.31 -35.53
CA SER A 160 -17.33 -12.25 -36.14
C SER A 160 -17.38 -13.58 -35.38
N ASN A 161 -18.49 -14.31 -35.50
CA ASN A 161 -18.63 -15.62 -34.89
C ASN A 161 -17.58 -16.63 -35.39
N ASP A 162 -17.16 -16.53 -36.66
CA ASP A 162 -16.13 -17.41 -37.21
C ASP A 162 -14.76 -17.13 -36.63
N GLN A 163 -14.38 -15.86 -36.50
CA GLN A 163 -13.16 -15.47 -35.80
C GLN A 163 -13.18 -15.94 -34.34
N THR A 164 -14.31 -15.79 -33.68
CA THR A 164 -14.51 -16.22 -32.30
C THR A 164 -14.36 -17.75 -32.17
N ARG A 165 -14.90 -18.54 -33.08
CA ARG A 165 -14.72 -20.00 -33.09
C ARG A 165 -13.27 -20.40 -33.25
N VAL A 166 -12.55 -19.77 -34.16
CA VAL A 166 -11.11 -20.02 -34.34
C VAL A 166 -10.35 -19.72 -33.06
N PHE A 167 -10.68 -18.61 -32.39
CA PHE A 167 -10.05 -18.24 -31.12
C PHE A 167 -10.37 -19.25 -30.00
N LEU A 168 -11.61 -19.64 -29.85
CA LEU A 168 -12.05 -20.65 -28.85
C LEU A 168 -11.39 -22.01 -29.06
N ASN A 169 -11.22 -22.45 -30.32
CA ASN A 169 -10.52 -23.69 -30.63
C ASN A 169 -9.06 -23.69 -30.16
N ASN A 170 -8.41 -22.54 -30.15
CA ASN A 170 -7.04 -22.40 -29.67
C ASN A 170 -6.98 -22.18 -28.14
N PHE A 171 -7.95 -21.47 -27.56
CA PHE A 171 -8.00 -21.13 -26.15
C PHE A 171 -8.39 -22.29 -25.26
N ILE A 172 -9.46 -23.02 -25.64
CA ILE A 172 -10.04 -24.10 -24.82
C ILE A 172 -9.01 -25.18 -24.45
N PRO A 173 -8.20 -25.71 -25.35
CA PRO A 173 -7.20 -26.72 -25.00
C PRO A 173 -6.18 -26.24 -23.97
N GLN A 174 -5.86 -24.96 -23.99
CA GLN A 174 -4.92 -24.33 -23.05
C GLN A 174 -5.57 -24.12 -21.67
N ALA A 175 -6.82 -23.63 -21.64
CA ALA A 175 -7.53 -23.33 -20.41
C ALA A 175 -8.06 -24.57 -19.68
N PHE A 176 -8.31 -25.68 -20.42
CA PHE A 176 -8.95 -26.91 -19.93
C PHE A 176 -8.06 -28.14 -20.10
N GLN A 177 -6.75 -28.02 -20.05
CA GLN A 177 -5.81 -29.16 -20.04
C GLN A 177 -6.00 -30.17 -21.18
N GLY A 178 -6.17 -29.66 -22.40
CA GLY A 178 -6.29 -30.47 -23.60
C GLY A 178 -7.72 -30.92 -23.96
N ALA A 179 -8.76 -30.43 -23.24
CA ALA A 179 -10.15 -30.70 -23.65
C ALA A 179 -10.46 -30.08 -25.01
N THR A 180 -11.36 -30.72 -25.74
CA THR A 180 -11.79 -30.23 -27.06
C THR A 180 -12.88 -29.17 -26.94
N TYR A 181 -13.02 -28.35 -27.99
CA TYR A 181 -14.09 -27.33 -28.10
C TYR A 181 -15.48 -27.95 -27.81
N ALA A 182 -15.82 -29.09 -28.48
CA ALA A 182 -17.13 -29.73 -28.30
C ALA A 182 -17.38 -30.18 -26.85
N GLN A 183 -16.36 -30.72 -26.19
CA GLN A 183 -16.51 -31.16 -24.79
C GLN A 183 -16.83 -30.01 -23.86
N VAL A 184 -16.11 -28.90 -23.96
CA VAL A 184 -16.30 -27.74 -23.09
C VAL A 184 -17.62 -27.04 -23.40
N ILE A 185 -17.93 -26.77 -24.66
CA ILE A 185 -19.19 -26.12 -25.05
C ILE A 185 -20.40 -26.97 -24.63
N ASN A 186 -20.38 -28.27 -24.85
CA ASN A 186 -21.46 -29.14 -24.40
C ASN A 186 -21.60 -29.16 -22.88
N SER A 187 -20.51 -29.07 -22.12
CA SER A 187 -20.60 -29.03 -20.66
C SER A 187 -21.23 -27.71 -20.18
N ILE A 188 -21.00 -26.61 -20.85
CA ILE A 188 -21.59 -25.31 -20.53
C ILE A 188 -23.06 -25.26 -20.90
N VAL A 189 -23.39 -25.69 -22.10
CA VAL A 189 -24.78 -25.70 -22.61
C VAL A 189 -25.68 -26.62 -21.78
N ASN A 190 -25.18 -27.78 -21.37
CA ASN A 190 -25.92 -28.78 -20.62
C ASN A 190 -25.68 -28.74 -19.09
N ASN A 191 -25.15 -27.64 -18.56
CA ASN A 191 -24.84 -27.52 -17.14
C ASN A 191 -26.13 -27.61 -16.28
N PRO A 192 -26.33 -28.67 -15.48
CA PRO A 192 -27.56 -28.86 -14.69
C PRO A 192 -27.70 -27.85 -13.54
N LEU A 193 -26.63 -27.17 -13.17
CA LEU A 193 -26.65 -26.13 -12.12
C LEU A 193 -27.17 -24.77 -12.63
N ARG A 194 -27.36 -24.64 -13.96
CA ARG A 194 -28.00 -23.45 -14.52
C ARG A 194 -29.51 -23.54 -14.28
N SER A 195 -30.07 -22.48 -13.76
CA SER A 195 -31.52 -22.39 -13.62
C SER A 195 -32.19 -22.42 -14.99
N GLU A 196 -33.43 -22.98 -15.08
CA GLU A 196 -34.25 -22.93 -16.30
C GLU A 196 -34.47 -21.51 -16.85
N ARG A 197 -34.19 -20.49 -16.03
CA ARG A 197 -34.30 -19.09 -16.40
C ARG A 197 -33.08 -18.53 -17.17
N MET A 198 -31.97 -19.25 -17.20
CA MET A 198 -30.71 -18.85 -17.87
C MET A 198 -30.18 -20.00 -18.78
N PRO A 199 -30.94 -20.49 -19.76
CA PRO A 199 -30.44 -21.49 -20.68
C PRO A 199 -29.27 -20.93 -21.46
N ALA A 200 -28.26 -21.76 -21.71
CA ALA A 200 -27.16 -21.41 -22.60
C ALA A 200 -27.28 -22.19 -23.89
N SER A 201 -27.03 -21.53 -25.00
CA SER A 201 -26.84 -22.16 -26.31
C SER A 201 -25.42 -21.92 -26.80
N GLU A 202 -24.93 -22.76 -27.72
CA GLU A 202 -23.61 -22.51 -28.34
C GLU A 202 -23.51 -21.10 -28.92
N TYR A 203 -24.56 -20.59 -29.53
CA TYR A 203 -24.63 -19.25 -30.07
C TYR A 203 -24.38 -18.17 -28.97
N GLN A 204 -25.00 -18.34 -27.80
CA GLN A 204 -24.80 -17.40 -26.68
C GLN A 204 -23.38 -17.48 -26.11
N VAL A 205 -22.79 -18.67 -26.07
CA VAL A 205 -21.40 -18.86 -25.65
C VAL A 205 -20.46 -18.13 -26.62
N ILE A 206 -20.65 -18.32 -27.92
CA ILE A 206 -19.83 -17.63 -28.95
C ILE A 206 -20.04 -16.13 -28.88
N SER A 207 -21.30 -15.67 -28.76
CA SER A 207 -21.62 -14.24 -28.69
C SER A 207 -21.01 -13.56 -27.46
N ALA A 208 -21.14 -14.16 -26.26
CA ALA A 208 -20.54 -13.62 -25.04
C ALA A 208 -18.99 -13.52 -25.13
N PHE A 209 -18.39 -14.55 -25.72
CA PHE A 209 -16.93 -14.55 -25.91
C PHE A 209 -16.48 -13.54 -26.99
N SER A 210 -17.26 -13.40 -28.07
CA SER A 210 -17.05 -12.37 -29.09
C SER A 210 -17.07 -10.96 -28.50
N ASP A 211 -18.06 -10.69 -27.63
CA ASP A 211 -18.19 -9.41 -26.92
C ASP A 211 -16.98 -9.15 -25.98
N LEU A 212 -16.46 -10.20 -25.32
CA LEU A 212 -15.27 -10.09 -24.48
C LEU A 212 -14.03 -9.72 -25.30
N ILE A 213 -13.82 -10.40 -26.45
CA ILE A 213 -12.72 -10.03 -27.36
C ILE A 213 -12.88 -8.60 -27.84
N ALA A 214 -14.10 -8.17 -28.20
CA ALA A 214 -14.35 -6.81 -28.63
C ALA A 214 -14.04 -5.78 -27.53
N VAL A 215 -14.38 -6.07 -26.26
CA VAL A 215 -14.02 -5.21 -25.11
C VAL A 215 -12.50 -5.18 -24.89
N LEU A 216 -11.81 -6.29 -25.07
CA LEU A 216 -10.33 -6.35 -24.99
C LEU A 216 -9.66 -5.56 -26.10
N GLU A 217 -10.13 -5.69 -27.34
CA GLU A 217 -9.65 -4.91 -28.49
C GLU A 217 -9.88 -3.41 -28.27
N TYR A 218 -11.04 -3.04 -27.75
CA TYR A 218 -11.34 -1.67 -27.35
C TYR A 218 -10.33 -1.17 -26.32
N ALA A 219 -10.11 -1.93 -25.26
CA ALA A 219 -9.16 -1.57 -24.22
C ALA A 219 -7.73 -1.46 -24.75
N THR A 220 -7.31 -2.38 -25.59
CA THR A 220 -6.00 -2.35 -26.26
C THR A 220 -5.87 -1.09 -27.12
N THR A 221 -6.89 -0.76 -27.91
CA THR A 221 -6.92 0.43 -28.77
C THR A 221 -6.76 1.70 -27.94
N ILE A 222 -7.53 1.85 -26.88
CA ILE A 222 -7.46 3.02 -25.98
C ILE A 222 -6.06 3.13 -25.35
N CYS A 223 -5.49 2.04 -24.87
CA CYS A 223 -4.20 2.05 -24.18
C CYS A 223 -2.99 2.18 -25.13
N SER A 224 -3.16 2.01 -26.43
CA SER A 224 -2.10 2.13 -27.45
C SER A 224 -2.13 3.41 -28.26
N THR A 225 -3.01 4.38 -27.92
CA THR A 225 -3.25 5.57 -28.75
C THR A 225 -2.15 6.61 -28.71
N GLU A 226 -1.23 6.59 -27.76
CA GLU A 226 -0.16 7.56 -27.65
C GLU A 226 1.16 7.05 -28.22
N ASN A 227 1.67 7.72 -29.26
CA ASN A 227 2.99 7.42 -29.86
C ASN A 227 4.09 8.28 -29.24
N LEU A 228 5.20 7.65 -28.89
CA LEU A 228 6.41 8.33 -28.45
C LEU A 228 7.17 8.92 -29.66
N THR A 229 7.53 10.19 -29.56
CA THR A 229 8.39 10.81 -30.58
C THR A 229 9.85 10.42 -30.36
N ALA A 230 10.64 10.39 -31.45
CA ALA A 230 12.07 10.12 -31.37
C ALA A 230 12.81 11.10 -30.42
N GLN A 231 12.34 12.34 -30.33
CA GLN A 231 12.93 13.35 -29.43
C GLN A 231 12.64 13.05 -27.96
N GLN A 232 11.43 12.58 -27.62
CA GLN A 232 11.09 12.15 -26.27
C GLN A 232 11.94 10.96 -25.85
N ILE A 233 12.08 9.96 -26.71
CA ILE A 233 12.94 8.81 -26.46
C ILE A 233 14.40 9.25 -26.25
N LYS A 234 14.92 10.14 -27.12
CA LYS A 234 16.28 10.66 -27.00
C LYS A 234 16.48 11.41 -25.68
N HIS A 235 15.52 12.23 -25.28
CA HIS A 235 15.56 12.95 -24.00
C HIS A 235 15.57 11.98 -22.83
N SER A 236 14.65 11.01 -22.80
CA SER A 236 14.53 10.03 -21.73
C SER A 236 15.77 9.14 -21.60
N VAL A 237 16.33 8.66 -22.72
CA VAL A 237 17.59 7.91 -22.72
C VAL A 237 18.75 8.77 -22.24
N LYS A 238 18.84 10.03 -22.70
CA LYS A 238 19.91 10.93 -22.28
C LYS A 238 19.83 11.22 -20.78
N SER A 239 18.65 11.52 -20.25
CA SER A 239 18.48 11.80 -18.81
C SER A 239 18.78 10.58 -17.94
N SER A 240 18.53 9.36 -18.43
CA SER A 240 18.80 8.12 -17.69
C SER A 240 20.27 7.65 -17.74
N LEU A 241 21.04 8.08 -18.73
CA LEU A 241 22.43 7.63 -18.95
C LEU A 241 23.47 8.73 -18.68
N GLN A 242 23.05 10.00 -18.65
CA GLN A 242 23.96 11.10 -18.44
C GLN A 242 24.53 11.03 -17.03
N THR A 243 25.86 11.05 -16.92
CA THR A 243 26.59 11.03 -15.66
C THR A 243 27.45 12.29 -15.53
N VAL A 244 27.67 12.71 -14.30
CA VAL A 244 28.52 13.87 -13.97
C VAL A 244 29.60 13.41 -13.03
N ASP A 245 30.85 13.79 -13.36
CA ASP A 245 31.99 13.67 -12.45
C ASP A 245 32.26 15.05 -11.86
N VAL A 246 32.38 15.14 -10.55
CA VAL A 246 32.64 16.40 -9.86
C VAL A 246 33.34 16.16 -8.53
N ASN A 247 34.29 17.03 -8.18
CA ASN A 247 34.86 17.13 -6.85
C ASN A 247 34.18 18.27 -6.12
N PHE A 248 33.71 18.07 -4.90
CA PHE A 248 33.03 19.12 -4.15
C PHE A 248 33.34 19.15 -2.65
N VAL A 249 33.18 20.31 -2.06
CA VAL A 249 33.11 20.53 -0.60
C VAL A 249 31.75 21.15 -0.30
N LYS A 250 31.01 20.58 0.66
CA LYS A 250 29.73 21.09 1.10
C LYS A 250 29.90 22.09 2.26
N PHE A 251 29.32 23.25 2.13
CA PHE A 251 29.22 24.29 3.16
C PHE A 251 27.77 24.41 3.62
N ASP A 252 27.42 23.68 4.66
CA ASP A 252 26.06 23.69 5.23
C ASP A 252 25.88 24.93 6.10
N SER A 253 24.89 25.76 5.77
CA SER A 253 24.57 26.95 6.57
C SER A 253 24.22 26.63 8.03
N GLY A 254 23.75 25.39 8.28
CA GLY A 254 23.48 24.90 9.63
C GLY A 254 24.69 24.84 10.55
N VAL A 255 25.91 24.72 10.00
CA VAL A 255 27.17 24.79 10.78
C VAL A 255 27.34 26.19 11.39
N PHE A 256 27.01 27.21 10.62
CA PHE A 256 27.14 28.62 11.03
C PHE A 256 25.93 29.12 11.83
N ALA A 257 24.78 28.45 11.67
CA ALA A 257 23.54 28.82 12.33
C ALA A 257 23.55 28.63 13.86
N LYS A 258 24.50 27.83 14.39
CA LYS A 258 24.62 27.58 15.84
C LYS A 258 24.99 28.84 16.60
N ASP A 259 25.91 29.66 16.04
CA ASP A 259 26.43 30.90 16.65
C ASP A 259 25.68 32.14 16.16
N ALA A 260 24.67 31.97 15.31
CA ALA A 260 23.87 33.05 14.78
C ALA A 260 22.97 33.68 15.87
N PRO A 261 22.82 35.01 15.90
CA PRO A 261 21.92 35.66 16.84
C PRO A 261 20.46 35.18 16.62
N GLU A 262 19.67 35.23 17.69
CA GLU A 262 18.25 34.89 17.58
C GLU A 262 17.53 35.90 16.65
N PRO A 263 16.76 35.40 15.68
CA PRO A 263 15.96 36.26 14.81
C PRO A 263 14.93 37.06 15.62
N ASN A 264 14.63 38.26 15.19
CA ASN A 264 13.58 39.06 15.82
C ASN A 264 12.18 38.50 15.46
N ASP A 265 11.19 38.85 16.30
CA ASP A 265 9.82 38.33 16.16
C ASP A 265 9.15 38.74 14.83
N ASN A 266 9.46 39.88 14.26
CA ASN A 266 8.94 40.31 12.97
C ASN A 266 9.41 39.39 11.85
N SER A 267 10.73 39.13 11.78
CA SER A 267 11.30 38.21 10.78
C SER A 267 10.79 36.78 10.96
N LEU A 268 10.57 36.34 12.20
CA LEU A 268 9.96 35.01 12.46
C LEU A 268 8.51 34.94 11.97
N ASN A 269 7.71 35.97 12.19
CA ASN A 269 6.33 36.03 11.71
C ASN A 269 6.27 36.11 10.18
N GLU A 270 7.11 36.88 9.53
CA GLU A 270 7.18 36.93 8.06
C GLU A 270 7.55 35.57 7.47
N GLN A 271 8.53 34.88 8.02
CA GLN A 271 8.93 33.55 7.61
C GLN A 271 7.79 32.55 7.81
N PHE A 272 7.13 32.59 8.96
CA PHE A 272 6.00 31.72 9.27
C PHE A 272 4.84 31.94 8.31
N GLU A 273 4.37 33.19 8.16
CA GLU A 273 3.24 33.52 7.28
C GLU A 273 3.50 33.13 5.82
N LYS A 274 4.73 33.30 5.35
CA LYS A 274 5.12 32.95 3.98
C LYS A 274 5.06 31.44 3.71
N TYR A 275 5.39 30.59 4.69
CA TYR A 275 5.58 29.16 4.47
C TYR A 275 4.64 28.23 5.28
N LYS A 276 3.70 28.78 6.05
CA LYS A 276 2.78 27.98 6.86
C LYS A 276 1.88 27.03 6.07
N ASP A 277 1.61 27.35 4.80
CA ASP A 277 0.74 26.55 3.93
C ASP A 277 1.47 25.43 3.17
N TYR A 278 2.80 25.42 3.19
CA TYR A 278 3.62 24.41 2.55
C TYR A 278 3.99 23.29 3.53
N TYR A 279 4.11 22.07 3.00
CA TYR A 279 4.72 20.97 3.75
C TYR A 279 6.24 21.10 3.78
N ALA A 280 6.86 20.65 4.87
CA ALA A 280 8.31 20.58 4.95
C ALA A 280 8.89 19.73 3.79
N GLY A 281 9.89 20.27 3.08
CA GLY A 281 10.48 19.64 1.90
C GLY A 281 9.71 19.87 0.58
N GLN A 282 8.61 20.60 0.58
CA GLN A 282 7.87 20.91 -0.63
C GLN A 282 8.56 22.00 -1.44
N ILE A 283 9.32 21.62 -2.45
CA ILE A 283 10.10 22.52 -3.32
C ILE A 283 9.25 22.95 -4.52
N SER A 284 9.26 24.26 -4.82
CA SER A 284 8.64 24.86 -6.01
C SER A 284 9.35 26.16 -6.36
N ASP A 285 8.99 26.79 -7.49
CA ASP A 285 9.53 28.11 -7.87
C ASP A 285 9.23 29.18 -6.81
N GLN A 286 8.08 29.09 -6.13
CA GLN A 286 7.69 30.00 -5.05
C GLN A 286 8.32 29.62 -3.70
N ASN A 287 8.76 28.38 -3.56
CA ASN A 287 9.39 27.85 -2.36
C ASN A 287 10.67 27.06 -2.69
N PRO A 288 11.72 27.73 -3.17
CA PRO A 288 12.94 27.06 -3.63
C PRO A 288 13.76 26.44 -2.47
N TYR A 289 13.49 26.82 -1.24
CA TYR A 289 14.17 26.31 -0.04
C TYR A 289 13.49 25.06 0.54
N GLY A 290 12.26 24.75 0.09
CA GLY A 290 11.49 23.66 0.66
C GLY A 290 11.07 23.89 2.12
N PHE A 291 10.95 25.14 2.56
CA PHE A 291 10.40 25.44 3.88
C PHE A 291 8.92 25.08 3.94
N GLY A 292 8.48 24.67 5.11
CA GLY A 292 7.06 24.38 5.30
C GLY A 292 6.74 24.05 6.74
N TYR A 293 5.63 24.63 7.20
CA TYR A 293 5.18 24.49 8.57
C TYR A 293 3.77 23.88 8.64
N LYS A 294 3.18 23.57 7.51
CA LYS A 294 1.89 22.86 7.45
C LYS A 294 1.97 21.56 8.19
N ILE A 295 1.10 21.39 9.17
CA ILE A 295 1.01 20.16 9.95
C ILE A 295 0.30 19.12 9.07
N PRO A 296 0.89 17.94 8.85
CA PRO A 296 0.25 16.87 8.09
C PRO A 296 -0.93 16.26 8.86
N ASP A 297 -1.63 15.33 8.22
CA ASP A 297 -2.60 14.48 8.91
C ASP A 297 -1.94 13.82 10.12
N CYS A 298 -2.57 13.92 11.29
CA CYS A 298 -2.07 13.37 12.55
C CYS A 298 -3.16 12.59 13.28
N ALA A 299 -2.73 11.61 14.07
CA ALA A 299 -3.57 10.85 14.97
C ALA A 299 -2.94 10.72 16.35
N GLN A 300 -3.78 10.65 17.38
CA GLN A 300 -3.40 10.35 18.75
C GLN A 300 -4.02 9.03 19.16
N LEU A 301 -3.21 8.17 19.78
CA LEU A 301 -3.62 6.84 20.22
C LEU A 301 -3.64 6.75 21.76
N GLN A 302 -4.57 5.94 22.27
CA GLN A 302 -4.39 5.26 23.55
C GLN A 302 -3.93 3.83 23.29
N TYR A 303 -3.15 3.26 24.20
CA TYR A 303 -2.61 1.91 24.05
C TYR A 303 -2.52 1.15 25.37
N ILE A 304 -2.67 -0.19 25.28
CA ILE A 304 -2.26 -1.17 26.27
C ILE A 304 -1.25 -2.09 25.56
N ALA A 305 -0.10 -2.30 26.17
CA ALA A 305 0.95 -3.16 25.60
C ALA A 305 1.56 -4.08 26.67
N ILE A 306 2.01 -5.27 26.26
CA ILE A 306 2.74 -6.23 27.06
C ILE A 306 4.05 -6.59 26.37
N LYS A 307 5.09 -6.84 27.18
CA LYS A 307 6.34 -7.43 26.68
C LYS A 307 6.19 -8.95 26.65
N LEU A 308 6.59 -9.57 25.55
CA LEU A 308 6.52 -11.03 25.43
C LEU A 308 7.50 -11.73 26.37
N ASP A 309 8.63 -11.11 26.71
CA ASP A 309 9.58 -11.59 27.72
C ASP A 309 8.93 -11.69 29.11
N ASP A 310 7.95 -10.83 29.45
CA ASP A 310 7.22 -10.92 30.72
C ASP A 310 6.15 -12.03 30.68
N VAL A 311 5.57 -12.25 29.50
CA VAL A 311 4.63 -13.36 29.29
C VAL A 311 5.37 -14.71 29.35
N GLU A 312 6.58 -14.79 28.83
CA GLU A 312 7.44 -16.01 28.92
C GLU A 312 7.65 -16.47 30.38
N LYS A 313 7.84 -15.52 31.31
CA LYS A 313 8.05 -15.83 32.75
C LYS A 313 6.87 -16.56 33.40
N ILE A 314 5.66 -16.39 32.87
CA ILE A 314 4.43 -16.99 33.42
C ILE A 314 3.92 -18.19 32.62
N VAL A 315 4.59 -18.53 31.52
CA VAL A 315 4.25 -19.67 30.66
C VAL A 315 5.09 -20.88 31.06
N PRO A 316 4.49 -22.05 31.31
CA PRO A 316 5.26 -23.26 31.62
C PRO A 316 6.05 -23.74 30.40
N LYS A 317 7.32 -24.12 30.63
CA LYS A 317 8.12 -24.70 29.54
C LYS A 317 7.42 -25.94 28.97
N PRO A 318 7.67 -26.27 27.70
CA PRO A 318 7.17 -27.49 27.10
C PRO A 318 7.69 -28.73 27.87
N SER A 319 6.80 -29.70 28.12
CA SER A 319 7.20 -30.96 28.75
C SER A 319 7.88 -31.89 27.73
N GLN A 320 8.66 -32.85 28.23
CA GLN A 320 9.30 -33.88 27.39
C GLN A 320 8.25 -34.60 26.51
N GLU A 321 7.08 -34.88 27.06
CA GLU A 321 6.00 -35.54 26.34
C GLU A 321 5.46 -34.66 25.17
N GLU A 322 5.34 -33.35 25.38
CA GLU A 322 4.91 -32.41 24.33
C GLU A 322 5.94 -32.34 23.20
N LEU A 323 7.24 -32.36 23.52
CA LEU A 323 8.34 -32.40 22.56
C LEU A 323 8.29 -33.66 21.69
N GLU A 324 8.15 -34.82 22.33
CA GLU A 324 8.09 -36.12 21.65
C GLU A 324 6.84 -36.27 20.81
N GLN A 325 5.68 -35.83 21.31
CA GLN A 325 4.42 -35.82 20.56
C GLN A 325 4.55 -34.93 19.30
N TYR A 326 5.14 -33.73 19.45
CA TYR A 326 5.36 -32.84 18.30
C TYR A 326 6.32 -33.46 17.28
N TYR A 327 7.43 -34.01 17.74
CA TYR A 327 8.40 -34.70 16.88
C TYR A 327 7.73 -35.82 16.09
N ASN A 328 6.99 -36.70 16.76
CA ASN A 328 6.33 -37.85 16.13
C ASN A 328 5.28 -37.39 15.07
N LYS A 329 4.54 -36.33 15.35
CA LYS A 329 3.57 -35.75 14.43
C LYS A 329 4.20 -35.06 13.22
N SER A 330 5.37 -34.46 13.41
CA SER A 330 6.05 -33.64 12.39
C SER A 330 7.23 -34.36 11.73
N LYS A 331 7.53 -35.59 12.09
CA LYS A 331 8.69 -36.38 11.67
C LYS A 331 8.89 -36.41 10.15
N ALA A 332 7.80 -36.46 9.38
CA ALA A 332 7.86 -36.46 7.92
C ALA A 332 8.38 -35.16 7.31
N TYR A 333 8.32 -34.06 8.06
CA TYR A 333 8.78 -32.73 7.62
C TYR A 333 10.14 -32.35 8.19
N LEU A 334 10.64 -33.11 9.16
CA LEU A 334 11.95 -32.88 9.82
C LEU A 334 13.05 -33.66 9.07
N THR A 335 13.21 -33.35 7.79
CA THR A 335 14.18 -33.99 6.90
C THR A 335 15.27 -33.00 6.49
N GLU A 336 16.45 -33.53 6.20
CA GLU A 336 17.55 -32.80 5.59
C GLU A 336 18.11 -33.60 4.41
N LYS A 337 18.68 -32.90 3.44
CA LYS A 337 19.36 -33.54 2.31
C LYS A 337 20.79 -33.81 2.67
N VAL A 338 21.17 -35.09 2.69
CA VAL A 338 22.54 -35.55 2.95
C VAL A 338 23.09 -36.27 1.71
N PRO A 339 24.41 -36.21 1.46
CA PRO A 339 25.01 -37.03 0.41
C PRO A 339 24.75 -38.53 0.67
N SER A 340 24.45 -39.27 -0.39
CA SER A 340 24.21 -40.73 -0.28
C SER A 340 25.46 -41.50 0.15
N ASP A 341 26.66 -41.00 -0.19
CA ASP A 341 27.94 -41.46 0.33
C ASP A 341 28.57 -40.38 1.25
N PRO A 342 28.71 -40.66 2.55
CA PRO A 342 29.33 -39.71 3.49
C PRO A 342 30.77 -39.30 3.13
N ASN A 343 31.48 -40.10 2.33
CA ASN A 343 32.86 -39.86 1.92
C ASN A 343 32.94 -39.08 0.58
N ASP A 344 31.84 -38.96 -0.16
CA ASP A 344 31.79 -38.18 -1.41
C ASP A 344 30.73 -37.06 -1.29
N PRO A 345 31.16 -35.80 -1.04
CA PRO A 345 30.28 -34.66 -0.96
C PRO A 345 29.49 -34.37 -2.23
N ASN A 346 29.92 -34.88 -3.39
CA ASN A 346 29.28 -34.70 -4.70
C ASN A 346 28.32 -35.85 -5.05
N SER A 347 28.17 -36.86 -4.16
CA SER A 347 27.20 -37.93 -4.38
C SER A 347 25.75 -37.41 -4.41
N PRO A 348 24.82 -38.11 -5.11
CA PRO A 348 23.43 -37.75 -5.08
C PRO A 348 22.89 -37.61 -3.66
N THR A 349 22.08 -36.58 -3.40
CA THR A 349 21.50 -36.35 -2.07
C THR A 349 20.28 -37.22 -1.83
N ILE A 350 20.19 -37.77 -0.61
CA ILE A 350 19.00 -38.48 -0.09
C ILE A 350 18.40 -37.71 1.08
N ASP A 351 17.08 -37.82 1.26
CA ASP A 351 16.39 -37.20 2.39
C ASP A 351 16.56 -38.08 3.64
N ARG A 352 17.29 -37.56 4.66
CA ARG A 352 17.42 -38.17 5.96
C ARG A 352 16.48 -37.50 6.96
N THR A 353 15.67 -38.26 7.67
CA THR A 353 14.90 -37.73 8.79
C THR A 353 15.83 -37.46 9.98
N LYS A 354 15.83 -36.24 10.50
CA LYS A 354 16.57 -35.89 11.71
C LYS A 354 16.05 -36.67 12.92
N ASN A 355 16.95 -37.13 13.78
CA ASN A 355 16.50 -37.76 15.01
C ASN A 355 16.01 -36.73 16.03
N PHE A 356 15.34 -37.21 17.09
CA PHE A 356 14.77 -36.33 18.11
C PHE A 356 15.82 -35.43 18.77
N ALA A 357 16.99 -35.98 19.12
CA ALA A 357 18.05 -35.21 19.78
C ALA A 357 18.60 -34.07 18.92
N GLU A 358 18.58 -34.21 17.58
CA GLU A 358 19.08 -33.18 16.65
C GLU A 358 18.10 -31.99 16.54
N VAL A 359 16.82 -32.16 16.92
CA VAL A 359 15.78 -31.16 16.74
C VAL A 359 15.08 -30.78 18.04
N ALA A 360 15.39 -31.41 19.16
CA ALA A 360 14.73 -31.21 20.44
C ALA A 360 14.71 -29.74 20.88
N ASP A 361 15.87 -29.07 20.85
CA ASP A 361 15.99 -27.65 21.24
C ASP A 361 15.16 -26.73 20.33
N ALA A 362 15.18 -27.00 19.03
CA ALA A 362 14.36 -26.21 18.06
C ALA A 362 12.84 -26.41 18.27
N ILE A 363 12.44 -27.65 18.59
CA ILE A 363 11.06 -27.97 18.93
C ILE A 363 10.66 -27.30 20.23
N GLU A 364 11.54 -27.33 21.26
CA GLU A 364 11.30 -26.67 22.54
C GLU A 364 11.05 -25.18 22.35
N GLN A 365 11.96 -24.50 21.66
CA GLN A 365 11.82 -23.07 21.36
C GLN A 365 10.52 -22.75 20.61
N MET A 366 10.20 -23.54 19.59
CA MET A 366 9.00 -23.33 18.80
C MET A 366 7.72 -23.56 19.61
N LEU A 367 7.66 -24.60 20.43
CA LEU A 367 6.52 -24.87 21.30
C LEU A 367 6.38 -23.82 22.41
N LEU A 368 7.50 -23.36 22.98
CA LEU A 368 7.53 -22.28 23.95
C LEU A 368 6.98 -20.98 23.31
N GLN A 369 7.48 -20.62 22.13
CA GLN A 369 6.98 -19.44 21.41
C GLN A 369 5.47 -19.54 21.14
N LYS A 370 4.98 -20.70 20.72
CA LYS A 370 3.55 -20.94 20.52
C LYS A 370 2.73 -20.77 21.81
N LYS A 371 3.25 -21.22 22.95
CA LYS A 371 2.62 -21.04 24.26
C LYS A 371 2.60 -19.57 24.66
N ILE A 372 3.69 -18.83 24.43
CA ILE A 372 3.80 -17.38 24.66
C ILE A 372 2.77 -16.65 23.79
N ASP A 373 2.69 -16.95 22.50
CA ASP A 373 1.73 -16.33 21.57
C ASP A 373 0.29 -16.61 21.99
N THR A 374 -0.01 -17.85 22.37
CA THR A 374 -1.34 -18.21 22.86
C THR A 374 -1.71 -17.45 24.11
N LYS A 375 -0.79 -17.37 25.09
CA LYS A 375 -1.03 -16.68 26.36
C LYS A 375 -1.14 -15.18 26.18
N SER A 376 -0.27 -14.57 25.38
CA SER A 376 -0.30 -13.14 25.06
C SER A 376 -1.59 -12.75 24.32
N ASN A 377 -2.05 -13.59 23.40
CA ASN A 377 -3.35 -13.40 22.74
C ASN A 377 -4.51 -13.46 23.72
N GLN A 378 -4.52 -14.42 24.66
CA GLN A 378 -5.55 -14.49 25.71
C GLN A 378 -5.59 -13.21 26.55
N ILE A 379 -4.43 -12.70 26.97
CA ILE A 379 -4.31 -11.47 27.76
C ILE A 379 -4.85 -10.27 26.95
N MET A 380 -4.45 -10.14 25.67
CA MET A 380 -4.89 -9.03 24.84
C MET A 380 -6.38 -9.10 24.48
N GLN A 381 -6.90 -10.29 24.18
CA GLN A 381 -8.35 -10.47 23.96
C GLN A 381 -9.16 -10.11 25.20
N LYS A 382 -8.67 -10.48 26.39
CA LYS A 382 -9.30 -10.07 27.64
C LYS A 382 -9.22 -8.55 27.83
N ALA A 383 -8.08 -7.93 27.53
CA ALA A 383 -7.94 -6.47 27.50
C ALA A 383 -8.97 -5.83 26.57
N MET A 384 -9.16 -6.36 25.37
CA MET A 384 -10.17 -5.88 24.43
C MET A 384 -11.59 -6.02 25.01
N SER A 385 -11.94 -7.17 25.58
CA SER A 385 -13.28 -7.39 26.16
C SER A 385 -13.58 -6.46 27.35
N LEU A 386 -12.58 -6.15 28.18
CA LEU A 386 -12.72 -5.21 29.30
C LEU A 386 -12.85 -3.74 28.86
N THR A 387 -12.37 -3.44 27.68
CA THR A 387 -12.31 -2.07 27.13
C THR A 387 -13.32 -1.81 26.03
N GLU A 388 -14.04 -2.84 25.58
CA GLU A 388 -15.06 -2.73 24.55
C GLU A 388 -16.30 -2.03 25.06
N ASN A 389 -16.85 -1.11 24.28
CA ASN A 389 -18.12 -0.49 24.58
C ASN A 389 -19.27 -1.36 24.04
N THR A 390 -19.82 -2.19 24.93
CA THR A 390 -20.93 -3.12 24.60
C THR A 390 -22.22 -2.42 24.20
N GLU A 391 -22.43 -1.15 24.61
CA GLU A 391 -23.62 -0.37 24.27
C GLU A 391 -23.62 0.14 22.83
N ALA A 392 -22.46 0.32 22.23
CA ALA A 392 -22.34 0.89 20.89
C ALA A 392 -22.51 -0.14 19.76
N GLY A 393 -22.29 -1.43 20.01
CA GLY A 393 -22.37 -2.49 19.01
C GLY A 393 -21.53 -2.16 17.76
N SER A 394 -22.13 -2.26 16.57
CA SER A 394 -21.50 -1.88 15.29
C SER A 394 -21.52 -0.37 14.99
N LYS A 395 -22.25 0.45 15.79
CA LYS A 395 -22.37 1.90 15.55
C LYS A 395 -21.08 2.63 15.92
N GLN A 396 -20.89 3.81 15.32
CA GLN A 396 -19.80 4.72 15.70
C GLN A 396 -20.00 5.23 17.12
N ILE A 397 -18.92 5.28 17.90
CA ILE A 397 -18.93 5.84 19.27
C ILE A 397 -18.86 7.36 19.16
N SER A 398 -19.76 8.08 19.83
CA SER A 398 -19.70 9.54 19.90
C SER A 398 -18.66 10.02 20.91
N PRO A 399 -18.16 11.28 20.81
CA PRO A 399 -17.26 11.84 21.81
C PRO A 399 -17.82 11.80 23.25
N GLU A 400 -19.13 12.00 23.42
CA GLU A 400 -19.79 11.96 24.74
C GLU A 400 -19.84 10.52 25.30
N GLN A 401 -20.04 9.53 24.44
CA GLN A 401 -19.94 8.12 24.84
C GLN A 401 -18.51 7.75 25.20
N PHE A 402 -17.52 8.26 24.42
CA PHE A 402 -16.12 8.01 24.69
C PHE A 402 -15.67 8.59 26.03
N SER A 403 -16.11 9.81 26.40
CA SER A 403 -15.74 10.44 27.68
C SER A 403 -16.09 9.58 28.90
N LYS A 404 -17.14 8.73 28.79
CA LYS A 404 -17.54 7.80 29.87
C LYS A 404 -16.62 6.60 30.03
N ILE A 405 -15.91 6.23 28.96
CA ILE A 405 -15.01 5.06 28.89
C ILE A 405 -13.54 5.45 28.72
N GLU A 406 -13.21 6.73 28.78
CA GLU A 406 -11.85 7.23 28.54
C GLU A 406 -10.80 6.54 29.42
N ASN A 407 -11.14 6.26 30.67
CA ASN A 407 -10.25 5.65 31.64
C ASN A 407 -10.31 4.11 31.68
N ASN A 408 -11.13 3.46 30.83
CA ASN A 408 -11.30 2.01 30.91
C ASN A 408 -9.99 1.23 30.61
N TYR A 409 -9.05 1.80 29.80
CA TYR A 409 -7.73 1.23 29.57
C TYR A 409 -6.89 1.15 30.85
N ILE A 410 -6.94 2.16 31.70
CA ILE A 410 -6.25 2.19 32.99
C ILE A 410 -6.83 1.13 33.91
N THR A 411 -8.17 1.12 34.06
CA THR A 411 -8.88 0.15 34.93
C THR A 411 -8.65 -1.30 34.45
N ALA A 412 -8.73 -1.55 33.15
CA ALA A 412 -8.44 -2.87 32.57
C ALA A 412 -7.00 -3.31 32.84
N THR A 413 -6.05 -2.39 32.72
CA THR A 413 -4.63 -2.67 33.00
C THR A 413 -4.41 -3.06 34.46
N GLU A 414 -5.02 -2.36 35.40
CA GLU A 414 -4.93 -2.69 36.84
C GLU A 414 -5.50 -4.08 37.15
N GLN A 415 -6.64 -4.42 36.55
CA GLN A 415 -7.24 -5.74 36.67
C GLN A 415 -6.34 -6.84 36.09
N LEU A 416 -5.82 -6.63 34.87
CA LEU A 416 -4.96 -7.61 34.19
C LEU A 416 -3.62 -7.80 34.91
N LYS A 417 -3.00 -6.73 35.44
CA LYS A 417 -1.79 -6.82 36.28
C LYS A 417 -2.01 -7.71 37.50
N LYS A 418 -3.15 -7.56 38.18
CA LYS A 418 -3.50 -8.40 39.32
C LYS A 418 -3.73 -9.85 38.96
N GLU A 419 -4.37 -10.10 37.80
CA GLU A 419 -4.75 -11.44 37.36
C GLU A 419 -3.56 -12.26 36.84
N TYR A 420 -2.73 -11.62 36.02
CA TYR A 420 -1.62 -12.33 35.33
C TYR A 420 -0.26 -12.13 36.00
N ASN A 421 -0.15 -11.21 36.95
CA ASN A 421 1.11 -10.88 37.65
C ASN A 421 2.26 -10.54 36.68
N ILE A 422 1.97 -9.76 35.62
CA ILE A 422 2.93 -9.25 34.65
C ILE A 422 2.87 -7.73 34.57
N GLU A 423 3.97 -7.11 34.10
CA GLU A 423 3.96 -5.69 33.82
C GLU A 423 3.15 -5.41 32.53
N ILE A 424 2.21 -4.49 32.62
CA ILE A 424 1.38 -4.05 31.49
C ILE A 424 1.52 -2.55 31.35
N ILE A 425 1.86 -2.12 30.17
CA ILE A 425 2.11 -0.72 29.83
C ILE A 425 0.80 -0.11 29.31
N VAL A 426 0.41 1.02 29.87
CA VAL A 426 -0.76 1.78 29.42
C VAL A 426 -0.38 3.25 29.26
N GLY A 427 -0.90 3.89 28.23
CA GLY A 427 -0.60 5.31 27.99
C GLY A 427 -1.32 5.89 26.77
N GLN A 428 -0.92 7.12 26.47
CA GLN A 428 -1.38 7.83 25.29
C GLN A 428 -0.16 8.35 24.51
N THR A 429 -0.27 8.37 23.18
CA THR A 429 0.71 9.03 22.32
C THR A 429 0.42 10.52 22.23
N GLY A 430 1.34 11.30 21.71
CA GLY A 430 1.08 12.62 21.17
C GLY A 430 0.32 12.57 19.84
N LEU A 431 0.20 13.72 19.20
CA LEU A 431 -0.33 13.83 17.83
C LEU A 431 0.79 13.47 16.83
N LEU A 432 0.70 12.27 16.27
CA LEU A 432 1.71 11.68 15.40
C LEU A 432 1.26 11.70 13.93
N SER A 433 2.15 12.14 13.05
CA SER A 433 1.98 12.04 11.60
C SER A 433 2.41 10.65 11.09
N ALA A 434 2.09 10.35 9.83
CA ALA A 434 2.54 9.12 9.19
C ALA A 434 4.06 8.96 9.19
N SER A 435 4.81 10.06 9.04
CA SER A 435 6.28 10.07 9.15
C SER A 435 6.75 9.74 10.56
N ASP A 436 6.07 10.25 11.60
CA ASP A 436 6.41 9.93 12.99
C ASP A 436 6.21 8.44 13.27
N PHE A 437 5.13 7.82 12.77
CA PHE A 437 4.91 6.37 12.86
C PHE A 437 6.03 5.57 12.17
N GLN A 438 6.49 6.02 11.02
CA GLN A 438 7.54 5.33 10.25
C GLN A 438 8.91 5.42 10.92
N GLN A 439 9.21 6.55 11.55
CA GLN A 439 10.49 6.79 12.22
C GLN A 439 10.57 6.17 13.61
N ASP A 440 9.41 5.93 14.24
CA ASP A 440 9.36 5.33 15.57
C ASP A 440 9.69 3.84 15.52
N PRO A 441 10.66 3.37 16.32
CA PRO A 441 11.13 1.99 16.27
C PRO A 441 10.09 0.96 16.76
N THR A 442 9.07 1.39 17.52
CA THR A 442 8.00 0.52 18.01
C THR A 442 6.78 0.56 17.10
N LEU A 443 6.26 1.77 16.83
CA LEU A 443 5.04 1.94 16.03
C LEU A 443 5.19 1.42 14.59
N ASN A 444 6.37 1.58 13.99
CA ASN A 444 6.64 1.11 12.63
C ASN A 444 6.55 -0.42 12.47
N ARG A 445 6.74 -1.16 13.57
CA ARG A 445 6.75 -2.63 13.55
C ARG A 445 5.41 -3.27 13.93
N LEU A 446 4.47 -2.50 14.49
CA LEU A 446 3.17 -3.01 14.88
C LEU A 446 2.28 -3.27 13.67
N PHE A 447 1.64 -4.43 13.66
CA PHE A 447 0.72 -4.84 12.60
C PHE A 447 -0.45 -5.66 13.13
N LEU A 448 -1.55 -5.63 12.41
CA LEU A 448 -2.72 -6.45 12.64
C LEU A 448 -2.69 -7.66 11.68
N GLN A 449 -2.78 -8.86 12.23
CA GLN A 449 -2.90 -10.06 11.43
C GLN A 449 -4.24 -10.10 10.69
N GLY A 450 -4.20 -10.47 9.42
CA GLY A 450 -5.38 -10.79 8.65
C GLY A 450 -5.91 -12.19 8.97
N PRO A 451 -7.12 -12.52 8.52
CA PRO A 451 -7.68 -13.85 8.65
C PRO A 451 -6.76 -14.91 8.03
N GLN A 452 -6.61 -16.04 8.72
CA GLN A 452 -5.74 -17.15 8.28
C GLN A 452 -4.28 -16.73 8.05
N PHE A 453 -3.79 -15.76 8.83
CA PHE A 453 -2.39 -15.35 8.75
C PHE A 453 -1.44 -16.54 8.95
N ASP A 454 -0.53 -16.70 8.01
CA ASP A 454 0.60 -17.63 8.08
C ASP A 454 1.81 -16.88 7.51
N PRO A 455 2.91 -16.70 8.28
CA PRO A 455 4.03 -15.87 7.86
C PRO A 455 4.73 -16.37 6.59
N VAL A 456 4.56 -17.64 6.23
CA VAL A 456 5.18 -18.27 5.05
C VAL A 456 4.19 -18.44 3.90
N ARG A 457 2.99 -18.97 4.21
CA ARG A 457 1.99 -19.36 3.20
C ARG A 457 0.97 -18.27 2.89
N ASN A 458 0.60 -17.47 3.90
CA ASN A 458 -0.42 -16.42 3.78
C ASN A 458 -0.07 -15.23 4.67
N PRO A 459 0.95 -14.42 4.31
CA PRO A 459 1.41 -13.29 5.13
C PRO A 459 0.47 -12.08 5.03
N THR A 460 -0.83 -12.30 5.27
CA THR A 460 -1.84 -11.23 5.23
C THR A 460 -1.85 -10.44 6.52
N PHE A 461 -1.41 -9.21 6.46
CA PHE A 461 -1.39 -8.29 7.60
C PHE A 461 -1.51 -6.84 7.15
N GLU A 462 -1.93 -5.96 8.06
CA GLU A 462 -1.88 -4.52 7.85
C GLU A 462 -1.05 -3.83 8.93
N ARG A 463 -0.18 -2.91 8.51
CA ARG A 463 0.63 -2.11 9.45
C ARG A 463 -0.25 -1.13 10.20
N LEU A 464 0.06 -0.90 11.48
CA LEU A 464 -0.67 0.04 12.34
C LEU A 464 -0.81 1.43 11.67
N GLN A 465 0.26 1.94 11.04
CA GLN A 465 0.22 3.19 10.32
C GLN A 465 -0.92 3.24 9.29
N LYS A 466 -1.04 2.21 8.42
CA LYS A 466 -2.11 2.15 7.42
C LYS A 466 -3.50 2.12 8.06
N LEU A 467 -3.66 1.34 9.13
CA LEU A 467 -4.91 1.24 9.87
C LEU A 467 -5.33 2.60 10.45
N VAL A 468 -4.41 3.28 11.12
CA VAL A 468 -4.69 4.57 11.76
C VAL A 468 -5.09 5.64 10.74
N PHE A 469 -4.37 5.74 9.62
CA PHE A 469 -4.67 6.75 8.60
C PHE A 469 -5.80 6.36 7.64
N ALA A 470 -6.34 5.14 7.75
CA ALA A 470 -7.55 4.71 7.02
C ALA A 470 -8.85 5.15 7.68
N VAL A 471 -8.84 5.62 8.94
CA VAL A 471 -10.05 6.09 9.65
C VAL A 471 -10.78 7.18 8.83
N ASP A 472 -12.13 7.21 8.88
CA ASP A 472 -12.94 8.10 8.04
C ASP A 472 -12.57 9.58 8.17
N GLN A 473 -12.18 10.00 9.36
CA GLN A 473 -11.78 11.37 9.66
C GLN A 473 -10.49 11.79 8.92
N LEU A 474 -9.63 10.84 8.57
CA LEU A 474 -8.41 11.08 7.80
C LEU A 474 -8.54 10.58 6.35
N GLY A 475 -8.83 9.31 6.15
CA GLY A 475 -9.10 8.72 4.84
C GLY A 475 -7.93 8.77 3.85
N THR A 476 -6.70 8.88 4.36
CA THR A 476 -5.47 9.03 3.54
C THR A 476 -4.76 7.73 3.28
N SER A 477 -5.20 6.63 3.90
CA SER A 477 -4.62 5.30 3.67
C SER A 477 -5.67 4.33 3.14
N ALA A 478 -5.23 3.36 2.33
CA ALA A 478 -6.02 2.24 1.86
C ALA A 478 -5.61 0.96 2.63
N ILE A 479 -6.59 0.18 3.06
CA ILE A 479 -6.36 -1.13 3.70
C ILE A 479 -6.30 -2.19 2.62
N ASP A 480 -5.22 -2.96 2.59
CA ASP A 480 -4.97 -3.99 1.58
C ASP A 480 -5.65 -5.33 1.90
N THR A 481 -5.97 -5.57 3.18
CA THR A 481 -6.53 -6.84 3.65
C THR A 481 -8.04 -6.75 3.74
N ILE A 482 -8.74 -7.56 2.94
CA ILE A 482 -10.19 -7.47 2.72
C ILE A 482 -11.02 -7.65 4.00
N ASN A 483 -10.63 -8.62 4.84
CA ASN A 483 -11.38 -8.97 6.03
C ASN A 483 -10.93 -8.20 7.28
N ILE A 484 -10.06 -7.20 7.12
CA ILE A 484 -9.75 -6.25 8.18
C ILE A 484 -10.76 -5.11 8.08
N GLN A 485 -11.58 -4.97 9.10
CA GLN A 485 -12.54 -3.88 9.15
C GLN A 485 -11.83 -2.53 9.22
N LYS A 486 -12.38 -1.54 8.52
CA LYS A 486 -11.88 -0.18 8.58
C LYS A 486 -11.95 0.33 10.02
N PRO A 487 -10.83 0.83 10.58
CA PRO A 487 -10.82 1.35 11.94
C PRO A 487 -11.80 2.50 12.13
N GLN A 488 -12.34 2.59 13.32
CA GLN A 488 -13.25 3.67 13.72
C GLN A 488 -12.69 4.39 14.94
N MET A 489 -13.00 5.67 15.07
CA MET A 489 -12.66 6.45 16.27
C MET A 489 -13.18 5.75 17.51
N TYR A 490 -12.37 5.77 18.58
CA TYR A 490 -12.69 5.27 19.92
C TYR A 490 -12.88 3.75 20.04
N LYS A 491 -12.75 2.99 18.95
CA LYS A 491 -12.81 1.52 18.97
C LYS A 491 -11.41 0.90 19.03
N ASN A 492 -11.34 -0.26 19.67
CA ASN A 492 -10.11 -1.03 19.76
C ASN A 492 -9.65 -1.51 18.39
N ILE A 493 -8.34 -1.41 18.16
CA ILE A 493 -7.62 -2.00 17.03
C ILE A 493 -6.63 -3.00 17.64
N GLY A 494 -6.73 -4.27 17.26
CA GLY A 494 -5.84 -5.29 17.79
C GLY A 494 -6.50 -6.66 17.94
N PRO A 495 -5.81 -7.62 18.55
CA PRO A 495 -4.43 -7.51 19.05
C PRO A 495 -3.43 -7.24 17.91
N LEU A 496 -2.47 -6.35 18.17
CA LEU A 496 -1.38 -6.02 17.28
C LEU A 496 -0.13 -6.81 17.66
N ASP A 497 0.53 -7.38 16.68
CA ASP A 497 1.82 -8.05 16.82
C ASP A 497 2.97 -7.12 16.43
N ASP A 498 4.15 -7.37 17.00
CA ASP A 498 5.40 -6.72 16.62
C ASP A 498 6.20 -7.62 15.68
N LEU A 499 6.70 -7.09 14.57
CA LEU A 499 7.53 -7.82 13.60
C LEU A 499 8.78 -8.49 14.22
N THR A 500 9.27 -7.98 15.36
CA THR A 500 10.39 -8.59 16.10
C THR A 500 9.98 -9.51 17.22
N GLY A 501 8.68 -9.70 17.44
CA GLY A 501 8.16 -10.59 18.48
C GLY A 501 8.44 -10.14 19.92
N LYS A 502 8.62 -8.83 20.15
CA LYS A 502 8.93 -8.31 21.50
C LYS A 502 7.74 -7.79 22.26
N ILE A 503 6.75 -7.28 21.55
CA ILE A 503 5.60 -6.59 22.14
C ILE A 503 4.33 -7.09 21.49
N LYS A 504 3.25 -7.11 22.27
CA LYS A 504 1.88 -7.23 21.77
C LYS A 504 1.04 -6.11 22.34
N ALA A 505 0.16 -5.50 21.53
CA ALA A 505 -0.57 -4.32 21.94
C ALA A 505 -2.01 -4.29 21.44
N ILE A 506 -2.85 -3.52 22.10
CA ILE A 506 -4.10 -2.99 21.57
C ILE A 506 -4.04 -1.47 21.58
N VAL A 507 -4.63 -0.84 20.60
CA VAL A 507 -4.68 0.62 20.50
C VAL A 507 -6.09 1.08 20.15
N ARG A 508 -6.39 2.35 20.40
CA ARG A 508 -7.56 3.04 19.84
C ARG A 508 -7.21 4.47 19.46
N ILE A 509 -7.83 4.96 18.40
CA ILE A 509 -7.65 6.33 17.93
C ILE A 509 -8.56 7.22 18.76
N ILE A 510 -7.98 8.17 19.51
CA ILE A 510 -8.75 9.07 20.39
C ILE A 510 -8.89 10.48 19.83
N LYS A 511 -7.98 10.88 18.94
CA LYS A 511 -8.02 12.19 18.28
C LYS A 511 -7.39 12.11 16.90
N THR A 512 -7.96 12.84 15.97
CA THR A 512 -7.42 13.03 14.63
C THR A 512 -7.35 14.51 14.29
N ARG A 513 -6.40 14.89 13.47
CA ARG A 513 -6.27 16.23 12.92
C ARG A 513 -5.98 16.12 11.44
N LYS A 514 -6.82 16.70 10.61
CA LYS A 514 -6.56 16.87 9.19
C LYS A 514 -5.42 17.84 8.96
N ALA A 515 -4.69 17.63 7.88
CA ALA A 515 -3.62 18.51 7.45
C ALA A 515 -4.11 19.97 7.34
N SER A 516 -3.47 20.85 8.07
CA SER A 516 -3.80 22.26 8.10
C SER A 516 -2.58 23.11 8.43
N PRO A 517 -2.54 24.37 8.00
CA PRO A 517 -1.57 25.33 8.53
C PRO A 517 -1.65 25.37 10.06
N PRO A 518 -0.55 25.69 10.77
CA PRO A 518 -0.61 25.99 12.19
C PRO A 518 -1.44 27.25 12.44
N ASP A 519 -2.19 27.25 13.55
CA ASP A 519 -3.02 28.41 13.93
C ASP A 519 -2.18 29.61 14.35
N SER A 520 -0.97 29.36 14.88
CA SER A 520 0.00 30.39 15.24
C SER A 520 1.41 29.81 15.26
N ILE A 521 2.41 30.69 15.19
CA ILE A 521 3.83 30.32 15.35
C ILE A 521 4.12 29.68 16.73
N ASN A 522 3.35 30.03 17.75
CA ASN A 522 3.53 29.50 19.11
C ASN A 522 2.84 28.15 19.34
N GLN A 523 2.20 27.59 18.32
CA GLN A 523 1.53 26.30 18.45
C GLN A 523 2.54 25.21 18.78
N SER A 524 2.16 24.36 19.74
CA SER A 524 2.93 23.17 20.12
C SER A 524 2.00 22.00 20.40
N PHE A 525 2.53 20.79 20.29
CA PHE A 525 1.83 19.55 20.64
C PHE A 525 2.84 18.45 20.95
N SER A 526 2.40 17.49 21.81
CA SER A 526 3.24 16.33 22.12
C SER A 526 3.37 15.41 20.90
N LYS A 527 4.56 14.85 20.74
CA LYS A 527 4.90 13.76 19.81
C LYS A 527 5.33 12.49 20.56
N ASP A 528 4.86 12.30 21.78
CA ASP A 528 5.12 11.10 22.55
C ASP A 528 4.68 9.85 21.78
N THR A 529 5.44 8.76 21.93
CA THR A 529 5.20 7.48 21.28
C THR A 529 4.83 6.39 22.29
N ILE A 530 4.82 5.12 21.87
CA ILE A 530 4.71 3.99 22.78
C ILE A 530 6.09 3.73 23.41
N TYR A 531 6.20 3.91 24.71
CA TYR A 531 7.42 3.63 25.46
C TYR A 531 7.35 2.23 26.07
N PRO A 532 8.16 1.28 25.60
CA PRO A 532 8.23 -0.06 26.18
C PRO A 532 8.81 -0.07 27.61
N ASP A 533 9.56 0.96 27.97
CA ASP A 533 10.07 1.19 29.32
C ASP A 533 9.55 2.52 29.86
N PRO A 534 8.58 2.50 30.81
CA PRO A 534 8.02 3.71 31.41
C PRO A 534 9.05 4.59 32.14
N ASN A 535 10.18 3.99 32.59
CA ASN A 535 11.22 4.72 33.33
C ASN A 535 12.16 5.51 32.42
N ASN A 536 12.12 5.24 31.12
CA ASN A 536 12.97 5.88 30.10
C ASN A 536 12.16 6.76 29.14
N ARG A 537 11.19 7.48 29.68
CA ARG A 537 10.26 8.31 28.92
C ARG A 537 10.82 9.72 28.77
N GLU A 538 11.23 10.10 27.56
CA GLU A 538 11.47 11.49 27.18
C GLU A 538 10.22 12.09 26.52
N ILE A 539 9.65 13.11 27.15
CA ILE A 539 8.49 13.82 26.60
C ILE A 539 8.97 14.62 25.38
N GLN A 540 8.47 14.26 24.22
CA GLN A 540 8.78 14.96 22.98
C GLN A 540 7.67 15.97 22.66
N ILE A 541 8.02 17.25 22.67
CA ILE A 541 7.12 18.35 22.29
C ILE A 541 7.62 18.98 21.01
N TYR A 542 6.75 19.00 19.99
CA TYR A 542 7.00 19.77 18.79
C TYR A 542 6.53 21.21 18.97
N TYR A 543 7.42 22.16 18.68
CA TYR A 543 7.14 23.59 18.67
C TYR A 543 7.31 24.12 17.25
N VAL A 544 6.27 24.72 16.69
CA VAL A 544 6.34 25.36 15.36
C VAL A 544 7.41 26.43 15.33
N LYS A 545 7.48 27.26 16.37
CA LYS A 545 8.49 28.33 16.52
C LYS A 545 9.91 27.82 16.37
N ASN A 546 10.24 26.66 16.95
CA ASN A 546 11.60 26.10 16.87
C ASN A 546 11.97 25.73 15.43
N SER A 547 11.03 25.20 14.64
CA SER A 547 11.24 24.93 13.22
C SER A 547 11.46 26.21 12.42
N VAL A 548 10.65 27.23 12.67
CA VAL A 548 10.79 28.55 12.01
C VAL A 548 12.12 29.19 12.35
N VAL A 549 12.51 29.21 13.64
CA VAL A 549 13.82 29.75 14.10
C VAL A 549 14.97 29.01 13.44
N LYS A 550 14.93 27.68 13.42
CA LYS A 550 15.98 26.84 12.82
C LYS A 550 16.14 27.14 11.32
N ASP A 551 15.04 27.21 10.59
CA ASP A 551 15.06 27.44 9.15
C ASP A 551 15.52 28.90 8.84
N LEU A 552 15.03 29.88 9.59
CA LEU A 552 15.42 31.28 9.39
C LEU A 552 16.89 31.51 9.73
N LYS A 553 17.40 30.93 10.83
CA LYS A 553 18.85 31.00 11.16
C LYS A 553 19.70 30.41 10.03
N LYS A 554 19.31 29.26 9.49
CA LYS A 554 20.01 28.66 8.34
C LYS A 554 19.96 29.57 7.10
N LEU A 555 18.80 30.16 6.82
CA LEU A 555 18.64 31.08 5.70
C LEU A 555 19.53 32.32 5.83
N LEU A 556 19.54 32.93 7.02
CA LEU A 556 20.38 34.07 7.30
C LEU A 556 21.88 33.77 7.20
N CYS A 557 22.28 32.54 7.54
CA CYS A 557 23.67 32.08 7.44
C CYS A 557 24.09 31.60 6.05
N MET A 558 23.19 31.59 5.05
CA MET A 558 23.56 31.25 3.68
C MET A 558 24.59 32.20 3.08
N SER A 559 24.53 33.50 3.39
CA SER A 559 25.53 34.49 2.97
C SER A 559 26.91 34.21 3.54
N LEU A 560 26.97 33.79 4.82
CA LEU A 560 28.22 33.40 5.48
C LEU A 560 28.77 32.09 4.92
N ALA A 561 27.88 31.09 4.68
CA ALA A 561 28.28 29.84 4.02
C ALA A 561 28.87 30.11 2.62
N LYS A 562 28.27 31.04 1.88
CA LYS A 562 28.79 31.48 0.58
C LYS A 562 30.13 32.19 0.69
N GLU A 563 30.29 33.13 1.63
CA GLU A 563 31.54 33.84 1.91
C GLU A 563 32.66 32.84 2.22
N LYS A 564 32.41 31.90 3.12
CA LYS A 564 33.41 30.89 3.50
C LYS A 564 33.72 29.88 2.38
N SER A 565 32.77 29.58 1.55
CA SER A 565 33.03 28.79 0.35
C SER A 565 33.88 29.53 -0.69
N GLU A 566 33.70 30.87 -0.83
CA GLU A 566 34.52 31.69 -1.68
C GLU A 566 35.95 31.88 -1.14
N GLU A 567 36.13 32.07 0.19
CA GLU A 567 37.43 32.05 0.82
C GLU A 567 38.18 30.74 0.57
N CYS A 568 37.48 29.61 0.70
CA CYS A 568 38.04 28.29 0.40
C CYS A 568 38.41 28.18 -1.08
N ARG A 569 37.57 28.64 -2.00
CA ARG A 569 37.83 28.67 -3.43
C ARG A 569 39.15 29.41 -3.75
N GLN A 570 39.32 30.60 -3.21
CA GLN A 570 40.52 31.38 -3.40
C GLN A 570 41.79 30.68 -2.88
N GLN A 571 41.68 30.00 -1.74
CA GLN A 571 42.79 29.20 -1.20
C GLN A 571 43.13 27.98 -2.08
N VAL A 572 42.11 27.30 -2.58
CA VAL A 572 42.27 26.14 -3.50
C VAL A 572 42.91 26.61 -4.82
N GLU A 573 42.51 27.76 -5.35
CA GLU A 573 43.14 28.35 -6.55
C GLU A 573 44.59 28.72 -6.35
N ALA A 574 44.93 29.24 -5.17
CA ALA A 574 46.29 29.67 -4.86
C ALA A 574 47.24 28.49 -4.59
N THR A 575 46.79 27.40 -4.02
CA THR A 575 47.62 26.30 -3.52
C THR A 575 47.42 24.97 -4.30
N ASP A 576 46.38 24.87 -5.09
CA ASP A 576 45.86 23.63 -5.73
C ASP A 576 45.73 22.46 -4.72
N ASN A 577 45.53 22.79 -3.43
CA ASN A 577 45.49 21.84 -2.34
C ASN A 577 44.21 22.00 -1.51
N TRP A 578 43.24 21.16 -1.84
CA TRP A 578 41.94 21.11 -1.14
C TRP A 578 42.07 20.79 0.33
N GLN A 579 42.91 19.81 0.68
CA GLN A 579 43.07 19.33 2.04
C GLN A 579 43.55 20.47 2.95
N GLN A 580 44.55 21.23 2.51
CA GLN A 580 45.09 22.34 3.27
C GLN A 580 44.04 23.46 3.48
N ALA A 581 43.26 23.78 2.45
CA ALA A 581 42.20 24.80 2.53
C ALA A 581 41.09 24.36 3.50
N VAL A 582 40.66 23.08 3.43
CA VAL A 582 39.62 22.55 4.30
C VAL A 582 40.11 22.42 5.75
N ASP A 583 41.36 21.98 5.99
CA ASP A 583 41.93 21.87 7.33
C ASP A 583 42.06 23.22 8.02
N LYS A 584 42.30 24.28 7.26
CA LYS A 584 42.35 25.66 7.79
C LYS A 584 40.97 26.11 8.27
N LEU A 585 39.92 25.81 7.49
CA LEU A 585 38.54 26.10 7.90
C LEU A 585 38.11 25.27 9.12
N ASN A 586 38.44 24.00 9.17
CA ASN A 586 38.13 23.13 10.30
C ASN A 586 38.82 23.57 11.62
N LYS A 587 39.91 24.31 11.54
CA LYS A 587 40.55 24.93 12.73
C LYS A 587 39.76 26.14 13.26
N LEU A 588 39.06 26.85 12.37
CA LEU A 588 38.27 28.04 12.73
C LEU A 588 36.90 27.71 13.31
N TYR A 589 36.34 26.58 12.88
CA TYR A 589 35.00 26.09 13.30
C TYR A 589 35.16 24.82 14.12
N PRO A 590 35.20 24.91 15.46
CA PRO A 590 35.42 23.74 16.31
C PRO A 590 34.26 22.77 16.29
N LYS A 591 34.58 21.51 16.54
CA LYS A 591 33.79 20.30 16.47
C LYS A 591 32.66 20.26 17.49
N ASP A 592 31.49 19.73 17.07
CA ASP A 592 30.62 19.00 17.96
C ASP A 592 31.08 17.53 17.96
N HIS A 593 31.63 17.10 19.12
CA HIS A 593 31.94 15.70 19.42
C HIS A 593 32.25 14.81 18.21
N ASP A 594 33.52 14.77 17.78
CA ASP A 594 34.11 13.84 16.82
C ASP A 594 33.84 14.01 15.30
N LYS A 595 33.05 14.94 14.85
CA LYS A 595 32.88 15.23 13.41
C LYS A 595 33.42 16.59 13.02
N LYS A 596 34.38 16.61 12.08
CA LYS A 596 34.83 17.87 11.47
C LYS A 596 33.67 18.44 10.64
N PRO A 597 33.27 19.73 10.81
CA PRO A 597 32.15 20.30 10.04
C PRO A 597 32.40 20.32 8.54
N PHE A 598 33.66 20.36 8.13
CA PHE A 598 34.11 20.23 6.75
C PHE A 598 35.03 19.02 6.70
N ASP A 599 34.47 17.83 6.38
CA ASP A 599 35.25 16.61 6.29
C ASP A 599 35.91 16.53 4.91
N PRO A 600 37.26 16.48 4.83
CA PRO A 600 37.94 16.26 3.56
C PRO A 600 37.69 14.87 2.96
N ASN A 601 37.19 13.89 3.72
CA ASN A 601 36.67 12.63 3.18
C ASN A 601 35.26 12.75 2.59
N ASN A 602 34.59 13.89 2.72
CA ASN A 602 33.46 14.30 1.91
C ASN A 602 33.90 14.80 0.51
N PHE A 603 35.16 14.70 0.18
CA PHE A 603 35.66 14.51 -1.18
C PHE A 603 35.22 13.13 -1.65
N GLU A 604 33.97 12.91 -1.72
CA GLU A 604 33.50 11.91 -2.61
C GLU A 604 33.81 12.40 -4.01
N LEU A 605 34.75 11.75 -4.66
CA LEU A 605 34.69 11.56 -6.09
C LEU A 605 33.32 10.89 -6.33
N VAL A 606 32.29 11.72 -6.32
CA VAL A 606 30.96 11.27 -6.61
C VAL A 606 30.96 11.11 -8.12
N SER A 607 31.43 9.94 -8.55
CA SER A 607 30.86 9.39 -9.76
C SER A 607 29.37 9.25 -9.44
N LEU A 608 28.56 10.23 -9.86
CA LEU A 608 27.10 10.16 -9.75
C LEU A 608 26.55 8.95 -10.51
N ALA A 609 27.38 8.23 -11.28
CA ALA A 609 27.13 6.91 -11.83
C ALA A 609 26.99 5.83 -10.75
N ALA A 610 27.59 5.99 -9.57
CA ALA A 610 27.47 5.03 -8.46
C ALA A 610 26.28 5.32 -7.54
N GLN A 611 25.80 6.55 -7.47
CA GLN A 611 24.52 6.84 -6.85
C GLN A 611 23.45 6.44 -7.86
N GLN A 612 22.58 5.50 -7.50
CA GLN A 612 21.46 5.07 -8.33
C GLN A 612 20.73 6.31 -8.87
N GLN A 613 20.96 6.61 -10.15
CA GLN A 613 20.24 7.69 -10.81
C GLN A 613 18.77 7.24 -10.88
N ILE A 614 17.94 7.87 -10.07
CA ILE A 614 16.51 7.65 -10.14
C ILE A 614 16.03 8.38 -11.40
N SER A 615 15.68 7.62 -12.45
CA SER A 615 15.17 8.21 -13.69
C SER A 615 13.86 8.97 -13.45
N GLU A 616 13.53 9.92 -14.33
CA GLU A 616 12.22 10.61 -14.27
C GLU A 616 11.04 9.62 -14.27
N ALA A 617 11.14 8.55 -15.06
CA ALA A 617 10.14 7.48 -15.10
C ALA A 617 10.01 6.80 -13.73
N THR A 618 11.12 6.51 -13.05
CA THR A 618 11.09 5.93 -11.69
C THR A 618 10.44 6.87 -10.70
N ILE A 619 10.73 8.17 -10.77
CA ILE A 619 10.08 9.17 -9.91
C ILE A 619 8.57 9.25 -10.17
N GLN A 620 8.14 9.18 -11.43
CA GLN A 620 6.72 9.14 -11.75
C GLN A 620 6.03 7.89 -11.18
N ILE A 621 6.67 6.73 -11.31
CA ILE A 621 6.18 5.48 -10.68
C ILE A 621 6.06 5.65 -9.18
N LEU A 622 7.10 6.16 -8.52
CA LEU A 622 7.10 6.38 -7.07
C LEU A 622 6.03 7.38 -6.63
N LYS A 623 5.84 8.48 -7.38
CA LYS A 623 4.76 9.45 -7.11
C LYS A 623 3.38 8.78 -7.20
N ILE A 624 3.14 7.96 -8.20
CA ILE A 624 1.87 7.26 -8.36
C ILE A 624 1.70 6.22 -7.25
N GLN A 625 2.72 5.43 -6.98
CA GLN A 625 2.69 4.39 -5.96
C GLN A 625 2.57 4.93 -4.52
N SER A 626 2.97 6.17 -4.28
CA SER A 626 2.85 6.82 -2.96
C SER A 626 1.42 7.22 -2.62
N ILE A 627 0.56 7.46 -3.63
CA ILE A 627 -0.82 7.90 -3.39
C ILE A 627 -1.59 6.84 -2.57
N GLY A 628 -2.08 7.25 -1.40
CA GLY A 628 -2.76 6.35 -0.45
C GLY A 628 -1.81 5.43 0.34
N ASN A 629 -0.50 5.69 0.28
CA ASN A 629 0.51 5.04 1.10
C ASN A 629 1.30 6.11 1.90
N PRO A 630 0.86 6.45 3.11
CA PRO A 630 1.45 7.54 3.90
C PRO A 630 2.95 7.38 4.16
N ALA A 631 3.46 6.14 4.24
CA ALA A 631 4.88 5.87 4.42
C ALA A 631 5.70 6.32 3.20
N MET A 632 5.26 5.98 1.99
CA MET A 632 5.93 6.41 0.76
C MET A 632 5.77 7.90 0.51
N GLU A 633 4.60 8.48 0.84
CA GLU A 633 4.36 9.92 0.73
C GLU A 633 5.34 10.73 1.58
N SER A 634 5.72 10.23 2.75
CA SER A 634 6.67 10.90 3.65
C SER A 634 8.11 10.91 3.12
N ASP A 635 8.51 9.91 2.32
CA ASP A 635 9.86 9.80 1.74
C ASP A 635 10.01 10.57 0.41
N LEU A 636 8.92 10.87 -0.26
CA LEU A 636 8.92 11.49 -1.59
C LEU A 636 9.66 12.83 -1.65
N PRO A 637 9.51 13.77 -0.68
CA PRO A 637 10.24 15.04 -0.69
C PRO A 637 11.76 14.86 -0.73
N ARG A 638 12.29 13.88 0.01
CA ARG A 638 13.73 13.57 0.04
C ARG A 638 14.22 13.07 -1.32
N LEU A 639 13.47 12.18 -1.96
CA LEU A 639 13.80 11.65 -3.28
C LEU A 639 13.75 12.74 -4.37
N LEU A 640 12.74 13.61 -4.32
CA LEU A 640 12.60 14.73 -5.25
C LEU A 640 13.74 15.73 -5.09
N LYS A 641 14.17 16.03 -3.86
CA LYS A 641 15.31 16.88 -3.59
C LYS A 641 16.61 16.31 -4.15
N GLN A 642 16.82 15.00 -3.98
CA GLN A 642 17.98 14.30 -4.55
C GLN A 642 17.97 14.34 -6.08
N GLN A 643 16.83 14.12 -6.70
CA GLN A 643 16.69 14.24 -8.15
C GLN A 643 17.00 15.66 -8.65
N LEU A 644 16.47 16.67 -7.96
CA LEU A 644 16.70 18.06 -8.31
C LEU A 644 18.20 18.42 -8.22
N PHE A 645 18.90 17.96 -7.18
CA PHE A 645 20.35 18.12 -7.03
C PHE A 645 21.11 17.56 -8.23
N ILE A 646 20.84 16.32 -8.61
CA ILE A 646 21.48 15.65 -9.75
C ILE A 646 21.14 16.35 -11.08
N SER A 647 19.88 16.74 -11.27
CA SER A 647 19.42 17.45 -12.47
C SER A 647 20.13 18.79 -12.66
N GLN A 648 20.26 19.58 -11.61
CA GLN A 648 20.95 20.89 -11.65
C GLN A 648 22.47 20.72 -11.89
N LEU A 649 23.10 19.70 -11.29
CA LEU A 649 24.51 19.40 -11.57
C LEU A 649 24.71 18.99 -13.04
N ASN A 650 23.82 18.19 -13.62
CA ASN A 650 23.84 17.83 -15.03
C ASN A 650 23.70 19.08 -15.93
N GLU A 651 22.80 19.99 -15.57
CA GLU A 651 22.62 21.26 -16.28
C GLU A 651 23.89 22.11 -16.23
N LEU A 652 24.49 22.26 -15.07
CA LEU A 652 25.75 22.98 -14.89
C LEU A 652 26.88 22.33 -15.73
N ALA A 653 27.00 21.02 -15.64
CA ALA A 653 28.00 20.26 -16.40
C ALA A 653 27.82 20.36 -17.93
N SER A 654 26.57 20.50 -18.39
CA SER A 654 26.28 20.66 -19.83
C SER A 654 26.63 22.05 -20.38
N LYS A 655 26.58 23.08 -19.54
CA LYS A 655 26.91 24.48 -19.85
C LYS A 655 28.41 24.77 -19.73
N ALA A 656 29.10 23.99 -18.94
CA ALA A 656 30.52 24.20 -18.65
C ALA A 656 31.41 23.37 -19.61
N THR A 657 32.10 24.01 -20.53
CA THR A 657 33.27 23.42 -21.20
C THR A 657 34.35 23.22 -20.14
N ARG A 658 34.48 22.01 -19.58
CA ARG A 658 35.49 21.55 -18.59
C ARG A 658 36.05 22.67 -17.70
N THR A 659 35.33 23.07 -16.69
CA THR A 659 35.85 24.05 -15.72
C THR A 659 36.85 23.35 -14.80
N LYS A 660 38.14 23.50 -15.12
CA LYS A 660 39.23 23.14 -14.19
C LYS A 660 39.32 24.09 -12.99
N THR A 661 38.73 25.25 -13.12
CA THR A 661 38.71 26.28 -12.04
C THR A 661 37.58 25.96 -11.06
N PRO A 662 37.85 25.97 -9.74
CA PRO A 662 36.82 25.79 -8.73
C PRO A 662 35.84 26.97 -8.74
N PHE A 663 34.54 26.66 -8.57
CA PHE A 663 33.49 27.68 -8.48
C PHE A 663 32.46 27.30 -7.38
N VAL A 664 31.79 28.31 -6.86
CA VAL A 664 30.77 28.14 -5.82
C VAL A 664 29.38 28.02 -6.47
N TRP A 665 28.61 27.04 -6.03
CA TRP A 665 27.23 26.80 -6.45
C TRP A 665 26.31 26.73 -5.20
N GLU A 666 25.22 27.50 -5.22
CA GLU A 666 24.21 27.48 -4.18
C GLU A 666 23.13 26.44 -4.50
N PHE A 667 22.90 25.49 -3.59
CA PHE A 667 21.78 24.57 -3.67
C PHE A 667 20.77 24.94 -2.57
N LYS A 668 19.78 25.74 -2.97
CA LYS A 668 18.77 26.31 -2.05
C LYS A 668 17.99 25.28 -1.23
N PRO A 669 17.58 24.10 -1.79
CA PRO A 669 16.82 23.12 -1.03
C PRO A 669 17.54 22.50 0.17
N ASP A 670 18.86 22.51 0.19
CA ASP A 670 19.68 22.06 1.31
C ASP A 670 20.17 23.20 2.19
N LEU A 671 19.94 24.46 1.77
CA LEU A 671 20.56 25.65 2.41
C LEU A 671 22.08 25.51 2.48
N CYS A 672 22.69 25.09 1.37
CA CYS A 672 24.11 24.79 1.28
C CYS A 672 24.74 25.53 0.11
N CYS A 673 26.01 25.88 0.27
CA CYS A 673 26.89 26.21 -0.83
C CYS A 673 27.84 25.04 -1.10
N TYR A 674 28.08 24.74 -2.35
CA TYR A 674 29.02 23.72 -2.78
C TYR A 674 30.16 24.38 -3.53
N LEU A 675 31.39 24.13 -3.10
CA LEU A 675 32.57 24.45 -3.89
C LEU A 675 32.84 23.29 -4.81
N LEU A 676 32.67 23.47 -6.10
CA LEU A 676 32.80 22.45 -7.15
C LEU A 676 34.08 22.64 -7.93
N LYS A 677 34.77 21.52 -8.29
CA LYS A 677 35.93 21.50 -9.19
C LYS A 677 35.84 20.28 -10.11
N ASP A 678 36.51 20.37 -11.26
CA ASP A 678 36.59 19.29 -12.25
C ASP A 678 35.21 18.78 -12.70
N LEU A 679 34.20 19.68 -12.68
CA LEU A 679 32.87 19.35 -13.13
C LEU A 679 32.88 18.99 -14.60
N SER A 680 32.50 17.76 -14.94
CA SER A 680 32.42 17.28 -16.31
C SER A 680 31.23 16.37 -16.51
N SER A 681 30.56 16.55 -17.63
CA SER A 681 29.52 15.63 -18.06
C SER A 681 30.13 14.54 -18.94
N ARG A 682 29.84 13.28 -18.64
CA ARG A 682 30.17 12.20 -19.55
C ARG A 682 29.10 12.15 -20.63
N PRO A 683 29.49 12.27 -21.91
CA PRO A 683 28.55 12.15 -23.01
C PRO A 683 27.99 10.73 -23.07
N VAL A 684 26.74 10.63 -23.47
CA VAL A 684 26.15 9.32 -23.80
C VAL A 684 26.68 8.88 -25.12
N TYR A 685 27.47 7.80 -25.16
CA TYR A 685 28.00 7.26 -26.40
C TYR A 685 26.87 6.63 -27.23
N GLN A 686 27.06 6.64 -28.57
CA GLN A 686 26.04 6.12 -29.50
C GLN A 686 25.67 4.65 -29.19
N ASN A 687 26.68 3.83 -28.88
CA ASN A 687 26.45 2.41 -28.53
C ASN A 687 25.60 2.24 -27.26
N ASP A 688 25.81 3.07 -26.24
CA ASP A 688 25.04 3.05 -25.02
C ASP A 688 23.60 3.51 -25.28
N TYR A 689 23.45 4.56 -26.10
CA TYR A 689 22.15 5.01 -26.58
C TYR A 689 21.41 3.89 -27.32
N ASP A 690 22.05 3.27 -28.29
CA ASP A 690 21.43 2.22 -29.10
C ASP A 690 21.08 0.97 -28.32
N SER A 691 21.88 0.63 -27.30
CA SER A 691 21.59 -0.49 -26.38
C SER A 691 20.42 -0.23 -25.46
N LYS A 692 20.18 1.02 -25.09
CA LYS A 692 19.16 1.41 -24.07
C LYS A 692 17.88 1.99 -24.66
N LYS A 693 17.90 2.54 -25.88
CA LYS A 693 16.76 3.23 -26.49
C LYS A 693 15.50 2.37 -26.57
N VAL A 694 15.64 1.09 -26.93
CA VAL A 694 14.49 0.18 -27.05
C VAL A 694 13.87 -0.07 -25.69
N ARG A 695 14.70 -0.33 -24.67
CA ARG A 695 14.22 -0.52 -23.29
C ARG A 695 13.54 0.72 -22.74
N GLN A 696 14.12 1.90 -22.99
CA GLN A 696 13.55 3.16 -22.51
C GLN A 696 12.25 3.50 -23.23
N MET A 697 12.18 3.25 -24.55
CA MET A 697 10.96 3.38 -25.33
C MET A 697 9.84 2.49 -24.76
N LEU A 698 10.15 1.22 -24.52
CA LEU A 698 9.18 0.28 -23.94
C LEU A 698 8.74 0.71 -22.53
N LEU A 699 9.64 1.25 -21.72
CA LEU A 699 9.30 1.75 -20.40
C LEU A 699 8.32 2.93 -20.45
N GLU A 700 8.61 3.93 -21.29
CA GLU A 700 7.77 5.12 -21.47
C GLU A 700 6.40 4.76 -22.05
N ASP A 701 6.37 3.91 -23.07
CA ASP A 701 5.14 3.39 -23.67
C ASP A 701 4.31 2.62 -22.64
N THR A 702 4.96 1.75 -21.88
CA THR A 702 4.31 1.00 -20.79
C THR A 702 3.70 1.92 -19.73
N LEU A 703 4.41 2.95 -19.28
CA LEU A 703 3.90 3.89 -18.28
C LEU A 703 2.66 4.66 -18.76
N ARG A 704 2.67 5.07 -20.04
CA ARG A 704 1.52 5.76 -20.66
C ARG A 704 0.32 4.84 -20.78
N SER A 705 0.55 3.63 -21.30
CA SER A 705 -0.47 2.58 -21.41
C SER A 705 -1.08 2.25 -20.04
N GLN A 706 -0.26 2.13 -19.01
CA GLN A 706 -0.72 1.89 -17.62
C GLN A 706 -1.57 3.04 -17.09
N SER A 707 -1.13 4.28 -17.32
CA SER A 707 -1.90 5.47 -16.92
C SER A 707 -3.27 5.51 -17.58
N LEU A 708 -3.33 5.24 -18.88
CA LEU A 708 -4.59 5.18 -19.63
C LEU A 708 -5.47 4.04 -19.11
N ALA A 709 -4.92 2.86 -18.86
CA ALA A 709 -5.67 1.73 -18.32
C ALA A 709 -6.34 2.08 -16.98
N LEU A 710 -5.60 2.69 -16.07
CA LEU A 710 -6.08 3.04 -14.73
C LEU A 710 -7.06 4.20 -14.70
N VAL A 711 -6.94 5.15 -15.63
CA VAL A 711 -7.83 6.32 -15.71
C VAL A 711 -9.08 5.98 -16.52
N HIS A 712 -8.90 5.40 -17.71
CA HIS A 712 -10.03 5.15 -18.61
C HIS A 712 -10.94 4.04 -18.08
N PHE A 713 -10.36 2.94 -17.56
CA PHE A 713 -11.12 1.81 -17.02
C PHE A 713 -11.34 1.89 -15.51
N ASN A 714 -11.11 3.05 -14.86
CA ASN A 714 -11.55 3.24 -13.49
C ASN A 714 -13.08 3.09 -13.42
N PRO A 715 -13.63 2.30 -12.47
CA PRO A 715 -15.09 2.07 -12.36
C PRO A 715 -15.93 3.35 -12.35
N ASP A 716 -15.54 4.35 -11.57
CA ASP A 716 -16.28 5.63 -11.50
C ASP A 716 -16.23 6.40 -12.83
N ASN A 717 -15.10 6.32 -13.55
CA ASN A 717 -14.98 7.00 -14.85
C ASN A 717 -15.79 6.30 -15.93
N ILE A 718 -15.93 4.96 -15.88
CA ILE A 718 -16.86 4.22 -16.77
C ILE A 718 -18.29 4.69 -16.55
N LEU A 719 -18.74 4.79 -15.29
CA LEU A 719 -20.09 5.25 -14.97
C LEU A 719 -20.33 6.71 -15.40
N LYS A 720 -19.37 7.59 -15.11
CA LYS A 720 -19.43 9.02 -15.47
C LYS A 720 -19.49 9.23 -16.99
N ARG A 721 -18.63 8.56 -17.76
CA ARG A 721 -18.57 8.68 -19.23
C ARG A 721 -19.88 8.28 -19.88
N ASN A 722 -20.52 7.24 -19.35
CA ASN A 722 -21.79 6.73 -19.83
C ASN A 722 -23.00 7.49 -19.24
N ASN A 723 -22.77 8.45 -18.33
CA ASN A 723 -23.82 9.16 -17.59
C ASN A 723 -24.84 8.19 -16.96
N PHE A 724 -24.34 7.10 -16.39
CA PHE A 724 -25.15 6.04 -15.80
C PHE A 724 -25.94 6.56 -14.59
N LYS A 725 -27.25 6.30 -14.56
CA LYS A 725 -28.13 6.64 -13.43
C LYS A 725 -29.23 5.60 -13.29
N TRP A 726 -29.41 5.07 -12.08
CA TRP A 726 -30.57 4.27 -11.73
C TRP A 726 -31.85 5.12 -11.74
N LEU A 727 -32.97 4.54 -12.15
CA LEU A 727 -34.28 5.16 -11.98
C LEU A 727 -34.77 4.95 -10.53
N GLN A 728 -35.48 5.92 -9.97
CA GLN A 728 -35.75 6.11 -8.52
C GLN A 728 -36.21 4.90 -7.72
N GLU A 729 -36.90 3.93 -8.32
CA GLU A 729 -37.37 2.75 -7.59
C GLU A 729 -36.25 1.73 -7.23
N ARG A 730 -35.13 1.73 -7.94
CA ARG A 730 -34.02 0.82 -7.69
C ARG A 730 -32.85 1.47 -6.91
N GLN A 731 -32.81 2.80 -6.82
CA GLN A 731 -31.83 3.45 -5.93
C GLN A 731 -31.95 2.95 -4.49
N LYS A 732 -33.20 2.80 -4.01
CA LYS A 732 -33.47 2.26 -2.66
C LYS A 732 -33.12 0.77 -2.49
N GLN A 733 -33.22 -0.06 -3.57
CA GLN A 733 -32.84 -1.46 -3.52
C GLN A 733 -31.33 -1.64 -3.63
N ALA A 734 -30.65 -0.91 -4.50
CA ALA A 734 -29.19 -0.94 -4.63
C ALA A 734 -28.49 -0.43 -3.37
N GLU A 735 -29.02 0.59 -2.68
CA GLU A 735 -28.55 1.06 -1.39
C GLU A 735 -28.76 0.00 -0.29
N ASN A 736 -29.86 -0.77 -0.34
CA ASN A 736 -30.12 -1.86 0.60
C ASN A 736 -29.24 -3.09 0.31
N ASP A 737 -28.99 -3.42 -0.95
CA ASP A 737 -28.11 -4.54 -1.33
C ASP A 737 -26.63 -4.22 -1.09
N ALA A 738 -26.22 -2.96 -1.25
CA ALA A 738 -24.88 -2.50 -0.90
C ALA A 738 -24.62 -2.43 0.61
N ASN A 739 -25.68 -2.29 1.42
CA ASN A 739 -25.64 -2.26 2.88
C ASN A 739 -25.88 -3.64 3.53
N GLN A 740 -26.19 -4.70 2.77
CA GLN A 740 -26.22 -6.04 3.32
C GLN A 740 -24.79 -6.59 3.39
N PRO A 741 -24.30 -7.00 4.57
CA PRO A 741 -23.02 -7.67 4.66
C PRO A 741 -23.11 -8.95 3.83
N ASN A 742 -22.21 -9.12 2.89
CA ASN A 742 -22.05 -10.35 2.13
C ASN A 742 -21.85 -11.50 3.12
N THR A 743 -22.92 -12.27 3.35
CA THR A 743 -22.89 -13.54 4.09
C THR A 743 -22.27 -14.64 3.24
#